data_31ca4e9057cd74307ee91d86ff200d7d
#
_entry.id   31ca4e9057cd74307ee91d86ff200d7d
#
_cell.length_a   1.000
_cell.length_b   1.000
_cell.length_c   1.000
_cell.angle_alpha   90.00
_cell.angle_beta   90.00
_cell.angle_gamma   90.00
#
_symmetry.space_group_name_H-M   'P 1'
#
loop_
_entity.id
_entity.type
_entity.pdbx_description
1 polymer ?
#
loop_
_entity_poly.entity_id
_entity_poly.type
_entity_poly.pdbx_seq_one_letter_code
_entity_poly.pdbx_strand_id
1 'polypeptide(L)'
;MLLSRKFVSDYIDLPKDENIHDIAEKMTSIGNEYDYEGKLIPCSGLVIGKIIECVMHPDSTKLHICKVDVGNKVLQIVCGAPNARCGIKVIVAMDGATLPDKTIRKSLLAGYESNGMLCSLGELGLDHKYLKQSDLDGICELDNDAPIGEDPIKYLKLDDEVIDFELTSNRGDLLSILGMAYELGAIYNNKVKDIDLSYKENNNNIKDLLSLNVKTNECSLFLVKKAINVTIGESPDFIKNRLIASGIRPINNVVDISNYVMLETGQPLHFYDADKLGSSIGVRMANNDEEITTLDGEKRILNDNDLVIINDMNTPIGLAGVMGGLSTEVESDTKNIVIESAIFNPTLIRKTSKKILRSEASNRFEKGLDPNRTYMAIERSMHLLEKYAGATIIGGLLEYKDIDVNDKEITITYDKINKVLGTDLDKDTILDTLDRLEFTYITNKEEVTIRVPSRRIDVNIEEDIIEEVGRIYGIDNIQGRNMNLSVRSGHVDKTNRSIRHLLCDLGLNETLTYTLIKEDDVYKYTTDSFDMVKILDPMTLDRCTLRYSLIPSLLSVYDYNIKRGITDINLFEIGKGFYNKNNIYGEEERLSILMSGNYYHTLGNIRKVDFYVIKGIVERLLNYLGYNGRYYFKVMDLPSELHPGVSASIYIDNKKIGIIGKIHPNVTKDNIFVSEINLSLLKSIRTSKMKYKEISKYPSISKDVAFLLRDDITSEEVIKAIKKAGGRLLTKIEVFDLYKGIGTPENMKSLAFKLYFEDPNKTLTLDEVMPIFEKIITEIEKKYNASVRSS
;
A
#
# COMPACT_ATOMS: atom_id res chain seq x y z
N MET A 1 1.78 -16.41 2.19
CA MET A 1 1.92 -17.82 2.70
C MET A 1 2.58 -18.66 1.63
N LEU A 2 3.79 -19.10 1.89
CA LEU A 2 4.52 -19.91 0.92
C LEU A 2 4.07 -21.37 1.00
N LEU A 3 3.34 -21.82 -0.02
CA LEU A 3 2.80 -23.17 -0.14
C LEU A 3 3.77 -24.07 -0.91
N SER A 4 4.24 -25.14 -0.30
CA SER A 4 4.98 -26.20 -0.96
C SER A 4 4.02 -27.21 -1.59
N ARG A 5 4.18 -27.50 -2.90
CA ARG A 5 3.39 -28.51 -3.59
C ARG A 5 3.56 -29.90 -2.98
N LYS A 6 4.81 -30.27 -2.65
CA LYS A 6 5.09 -31.57 -2.02
C LYS A 6 4.47 -31.66 -0.64
N PHE A 7 4.49 -30.56 0.16
CA PHE A 7 3.93 -30.58 1.50
C PHE A 7 2.41 -30.71 1.47
N VAL A 8 1.72 -29.93 0.63
CA VAL A 8 0.26 -30.04 0.55
C VAL A 8 -0.19 -31.37 -0.05
N SER A 9 0.61 -31.98 -0.95
CA SER A 9 0.31 -33.31 -1.53
C SER A 9 0.36 -34.47 -0.52
N ASP A 10 0.93 -34.25 0.66
CA ASP A 10 0.83 -35.21 1.75
C ASP A 10 -0.63 -35.36 2.25
N TYR A 11 -1.46 -34.30 2.10
CA TYR A 11 -2.83 -34.22 2.61
C TYR A 11 -3.91 -34.25 1.53
N ILE A 12 -3.58 -33.94 0.29
CA ILE A 12 -4.53 -33.93 -0.82
C ILE A 12 -3.89 -34.50 -2.08
N ASP A 13 -4.63 -35.31 -2.84
CA ASP A 13 -4.16 -35.83 -4.10
C ASP A 13 -4.35 -34.80 -5.21
N LEU A 14 -3.24 -34.24 -5.69
CA LEU A 14 -3.22 -33.29 -6.80
C LEU A 14 -2.98 -34.00 -8.13
N PRO A 15 -3.52 -33.51 -9.26
CA PRO A 15 -3.22 -34.05 -10.58
C PRO A 15 -1.71 -33.98 -10.87
N LYS A 16 -1.12 -35.12 -11.28
CA LYS A 16 0.34 -35.23 -11.47
C LYS A 16 0.89 -34.39 -12.61
N ASP A 17 0.10 -34.25 -13.67
CA ASP A 17 0.51 -33.58 -14.91
C ASP A 17 0.13 -32.07 -14.93
N GLU A 18 -0.49 -31.57 -13.88
CA GLU A 18 -0.87 -30.15 -13.78
C GLU A 18 0.33 -29.33 -13.35
N ASN A 19 0.58 -28.24 -14.05
CA ASN A 19 1.67 -27.33 -13.70
C ASN A 19 1.30 -26.45 -12.50
N ILE A 20 2.29 -25.88 -11.85
CA ILE A 20 2.09 -25.07 -10.64
C ILE A 20 1.29 -23.80 -10.92
N HIS A 21 1.43 -23.22 -12.13
CA HIS A 21 0.69 -22.05 -12.57
C HIS A 21 -0.82 -22.32 -12.62
N ASP A 22 -1.25 -23.45 -13.21
CA ASP A 22 -2.68 -23.79 -13.29
C ASP A 22 -3.30 -24.00 -11.90
N ILE A 23 -2.52 -24.54 -10.95
CA ILE A 23 -2.95 -24.67 -9.55
C ILE A 23 -3.14 -23.27 -8.92
N ALA A 24 -2.20 -22.35 -9.13
CA ALA A 24 -2.25 -20.99 -8.62
C ALA A 24 -3.45 -20.22 -9.19
N GLU A 25 -3.69 -20.30 -10.52
CA GLU A 25 -4.83 -19.68 -11.19
C GLU A 25 -6.18 -20.23 -10.68
N LYS A 26 -6.28 -21.53 -10.44
CA LYS A 26 -7.50 -22.12 -9.86
C LYS A 26 -7.74 -21.63 -8.42
N MET A 27 -6.70 -21.48 -7.62
CA MET A 27 -6.80 -20.91 -6.28
C MET A 27 -7.25 -19.44 -6.35
N THR A 28 -6.73 -18.68 -7.31
CA THR A 28 -7.14 -17.29 -7.55
C THR A 28 -8.61 -17.20 -7.96
N SER A 29 -9.07 -18.13 -8.81
CA SER A 29 -10.47 -18.15 -9.26
C SER A 29 -11.50 -18.35 -8.15
N ILE A 30 -11.09 -18.89 -7.01
CA ILE A 30 -11.90 -19.05 -5.79
C ILE A 30 -11.57 -18.02 -4.70
N GLY A 31 -10.81 -16.95 -5.03
CA GLY A 31 -10.55 -15.81 -4.15
C GLY A 31 -9.23 -15.83 -3.40
N ASN A 32 -8.27 -16.69 -3.74
CA ASN A 32 -6.96 -16.79 -3.09
C ASN A 32 -5.85 -16.35 -4.06
N GLU A 33 -5.52 -15.05 -4.07
CA GLU A 33 -4.52 -14.46 -4.96
C GLU A 33 -3.08 -14.86 -4.57
N TYR A 34 -2.16 -14.87 -5.54
CA TYR A 34 -0.75 -15.18 -5.34
C TYR A 34 0.15 -14.10 -5.95
N ASP A 35 1.31 -13.90 -5.35
CA ASP A 35 2.34 -12.96 -5.81
C ASP A 35 3.40 -13.64 -6.69
N TYR A 36 3.70 -14.90 -6.39
CA TYR A 36 4.76 -15.66 -7.04
C TYR A 36 4.42 -17.15 -7.12
N GLU A 37 4.84 -17.79 -8.19
CA GLU A 37 4.83 -19.26 -8.35
C GLU A 37 6.06 -19.73 -9.11
N GLY A 38 6.54 -20.93 -8.81
CA GLY A 38 7.67 -21.48 -9.51
C GLY A 38 8.39 -22.62 -8.76
N LYS A 39 9.54 -22.99 -9.28
CA LYS A 39 10.40 -23.98 -8.64
C LYS A 39 11.09 -23.38 -7.42
N LEU A 40 11.18 -24.15 -6.34
CA LEU A 40 11.96 -23.78 -5.14
C LEU A 40 13.41 -23.46 -5.51
N ILE A 41 14.01 -24.27 -6.39
CA ILE A 41 15.34 -24.05 -6.96
C ILE A 41 15.21 -23.83 -8.48
N PRO A 42 15.20 -22.57 -8.96
CA PRO A 42 14.99 -22.24 -10.37
C PRO A 42 16.28 -22.41 -11.21
N CYS A 43 16.99 -23.52 -11.03
CA CYS A 43 18.24 -23.85 -11.73
C CYS A 43 18.06 -24.97 -12.74
N SER A 44 18.97 -25.01 -13.74
CA SER A 44 19.04 -26.11 -14.71
C SER A 44 20.49 -26.42 -15.08
N GLY A 45 20.75 -27.63 -15.61
CA GLY A 45 22.08 -28.06 -16.06
C GLY A 45 23.06 -28.30 -14.91
N LEU A 46 22.55 -28.69 -13.74
CA LEU A 46 23.35 -29.08 -12.57
C LEU A 46 23.56 -30.59 -12.57
N VAL A 47 24.77 -31.02 -12.13
CA VAL A 47 25.10 -32.43 -11.93
C VAL A 47 25.93 -32.61 -10.66
N ILE A 48 25.86 -33.79 -10.07
CA ILE A 48 26.75 -34.20 -8.99
C ILE A 48 28.10 -34.56 -9.57
N GLY A 49 29.17 -33.90 -9.10
CA GLY A 49 30.54 -34.22 -9.51
C GLY A 49 31.42 -34.60 -8.34
N LYS A 50 32.51 -35.31 -8.60
CA LYS A 50 33.56 -35.63 -7.62
C LYS A 50 34.87 -34.96 -7.99
N ILE A 51 35.44 -34.22 -7.07
CA ILE A 51 36.74 -33.58 -7.24
C ILE A 51 37.80 -34.67 -7.13
N ILE A 52 38.44 -35.04 -8.25
CA ILE A 52 39.46 -36.09 -8.31
C ILE A 52 40.90 -35.53 -8.19
N GLU A 53 41.08 -34.24 -8.52
CA GLU A 53 42.35 -33.53 -8.36
C GLU A 53 42.04 -32.07 -8.00
N CYS A 54 42.76 -31.49 -7.04
CA CYS A 54 42.61 -30.12 -6.63
C CYS A 54 43.99 -29.55 -6.28
N VAL A 55 44.46 -28.59 -7.06
CA VAL A 55 45.76 -27.95 -6.85
C VAL A 55 45.60 -26.44 -6.74
N MET A 56 46.47 -25.78 -5.96
CA MET A 56 46.46 -24.32 -5.84
C MET A 56 46.83 -23.68 -7.19
N HIS A 57 46.16 -22.60 -7.54
CA HIS A 57 46.48 -21.81 -8.71
C HIS A 57 47.87 -21.16 -8.57
N PRO A 58 48.77 -21.28 -9.59
CA PRO A 58 50.12 -20.77 -9.47
C PRO A 58 50.24 -19.28 -9.14
N ASP A 59 49.35 -18.48 -9.68
CA ASP A 59 49.38 -17.00 -9.55
C ASP A 59 48.27 -16.46 -8.61
N SER A 60 47.65 -17.29 -7.77
CA SER A 60 46.60 -16.88 -6.85
C SER A 60 46.67 -17.63 -5.53
N THR A 61 46.49 -16.91 -4.44
CA THR A 61 46.44 -17.46 -3.09
C THR A 61 45.05 -17.94 -2.67
N LYS A 62 44.02 -17.73 -3.54
CA LYS A 62 42.63 -18.01 -3.26
C LYS A 62 41.98 -18.99 -4.23
N LEU A 63 42.58 -19.18 -5.42
CA LEU A 63 41.98 -20.02 -6.46
C LEU A 63 42.60 -21.42 -6.46
N HIS A 64 41.72 -22.40 -6.74
CA HIS A 64 42.09 -23.78 -6.95
C HIS A 64 41.74 -24.21 -8.39
N ILE A 65 42.60 -25.00 -9.01
CA ILE A 65 42.32 -25.68 -10.27
C ILE A 65 41.90 -27.09 -9.93
N CYS A 66 40.60 -27.38 -10.16
CA CYS A 66 40.00 -28.68 -9.85
C CYS A 66 39.75 -29.49 -11.11
N LYS A 67 40.05 -30.77 -11.09
CA LYS A 67 39.53 -31.75 -12.03
C LYS A 67 38.34 -32.47 -11.41
N VAL A 68 37.21 -32.39 -12.04
CA VAL A 68 35.92 -32.87 -11.50
C VAL A 68 35.34 -33.93 -12.43
N ASP A 69 35.16 -35.14 -11.93
CA ASP A 69 34.45 -36.20 -12.61
C ASP A 69 32.95 -35.99 -12.47
N VAL A 70 32.25 -35.83 -13.58
CA VAL A 70 30.81 -35.67 -13.67
C VAL A 70 30.09 -36.88 -14.27
N GLY A 71 30.75 -38.04 -14.22
CA GLY A 71 30.26 -39.35 -14.64
C GLY A 71 30.59 -39.71 -16.09
N ASN A 72 30.29 -38.84 -17.05
CA ASN A 72 30.56 -39.08 -18.47
C ASN A 72 31.85 -38.40 -19.00
N LYS A 73 32.43 -37.46 -18.22
CA LYS A 73 33.64 -36.73 -18.57
C LYS A 73 34.26 -36.11 -17.32
N VAL A 74 35.52 -35.70 -17.46
CA VAL A 74 36.24 -34.96 -16.44
C VAL A 74 36.36 -33.50 -16.90
N LEU A 75 35.96 -32.57 -16.03
CA LEU A 75 35.99 -31.13 -16.29
C LEU A 75 37.11 -30.45 -15.49
N GLN A 76 37.82 -29.50 -16.11
CA GLN A 76 38.65 -28.55 -15.40
C GLN A 76 37.77 -27.37 -14.98
N ILE A 77 37.77 -27.06 -13.68
CA ILE A 77 37.00 -25.95 -13.09
C ILE A 77 37.92 -25.16 -12.16
N VAL A 78 37.97 -23.86 -12.31
CA VAL A 78 38.66 -22.95 -11.39
C VAL A 78 37.68 -22.51 -10.31
N CYS A 79 38.04 -22.79 -9.04
CA CYS A 79 37.18 -22.52 -7.89
C CYS A 79 37.87 -21.65 -6.84
N GLY A 80 37.16 -20.67 -6.29
CA GLY A 80 37.64 -19.80 -5.23
C GLY A 80 37.19 -20.20 -3.83
N ALA A 81 36.42 -21.27 -3.69
CA ALA A 81 35.91 -21.70 -2.38
C ALA A 81 37.01 -22.29 -1.49
N PRO A 82 37.06 -21.89 -0.20
CA PRO A 82 38.09 -22.31 0.72
C PRO A 82 38.03 -23.80 1.08
N ASN A 83 36.88 -24.43 0.94
CA ASN A 83 36.64 -25.84 1.22
C ASN A 83 36.87 -26.78 0.03
N ALA A 84 37.26 -26.25 -1.14
CA ALA A 84 37.55 -27.07 -2.33
C ALA A 84 38.77 -27.97 -2.07
N ARG A 85 38.58 -29.30 -2.14
CA ARG A 85 39.63 -30.29 -1.93
C ARG A 85 39.33 -31.57 -2.68
N CYS A 86 40.39 -32.35 -2.91
CA CYS A 86 40.26 -33.68 -3.56
C CYS A 86 39.41 -34.64 -2.73
N GLY A 87 38.62 -35.46 -3.38
CA GLY A 87 37.81 -36.55 -2.81
C GLY A 87 36.34 -36.19 -2.49
N ILE A 88 35.99 -34.91 -2.32
CA ILE A 88 34.62 -34.50 -2.01
C ILE A 88 33.71 -34.57 -3.25
N LYS A 89 32.43 -34.82 -2.98
CA LYS A 89 31.36 -34.68 -3.97
C LYS A 89 30.70 -33.33 -3.83
N VAL A 90 30.37 -32.68 -4.95
CA VAL A 90 29.93 -31.28 -5.02
C VAL A 90 28.89 -31.10 -6.10
N ILE A 91 28.20 -29.95 -6.04
CA ILE A 91 27.27 -29.52 -7.10
C ILE A 91 28.06 -28.79 -8.19
N VAL A 92 27.89 -29.25 -9.43
CA VAL A 92 28.58 -28.71 -10.62
C VAL A 92 27.53 -28.12 -11.55
N ALA A 93 27.62 -26.81 -11.80
CA ALA A 93 26.90 -26.16 -12.88
C ALA A 93 27.70 -26.30 -14.17
N MET A 94 27.11 -27.00 -15.15
CA MET A 94 27.71 -27.29 -16.46
C MET A 94 27.74 -26.04 -17.35
N ASP A 95 28.50 -26.09 -18.43
CA ASP A 95 28.40 -25.09 -19.50
C ASP A 95 27.01 -25.05 -20.09
N GLY A 96 26.36 -23.88 -20.05
CA GLY A 96 24.96 -23.69 -20.41
C GLY A 96 23.99 -23.78 -19.23
N ALA A 97 24.43 -24.15 -18.03
CA ALA A 97 23.58 -24.16 -16.82
C ALA A 97 23.04 -22.77 -16.49
N THR A 98 21.77 -22.70 -16.07
CA THR A 98 21.15 -21.47 -15.58
C THR A 98 21.06 -21.49 -14.06
N LEU A 99 21.56 -20.42 -13.45
CA LEU A 99 21.41 -20.08 -12.03
C LEU A 99 20.50 -18.84 -11.93
N PRO A 100 19.97 -18.48 -10.77
CA PRO A 100 19.04 -17.37 -10.63
C PRO A 100 19.53 -16.05 -11.27
N ASP A 101 20.80 -15.73 -11.07
CA ASP A 101 21.37 -14.45 -11.52
C ASP A 101 22.28 -14.55 -12.77
N LYS A 102 22.60 -15.76 -13.23
CA LYS A 102 23.59 -15.93 -14.31
C LYS A 102 23.46 -17.25 -15.07
N THR A 103 23.89 -17.23 -16.31
CA THR A 103 24.11 -18.46 -17.10
C THR A 103 25.60 -18.80 -17.10
N ILE A 104 25.94 -20.04 -16.75
CA ILE A 104 27.32 -20.49 -16.73
C ILE A 104 27.82 -20.72 -18.15
N ARG A 105 28.99 -20.17 -18.46
CA ARG A 105 29.69 -20.36 -19.73
C ARG A 105 31.14 -20.73 -19.50
N LYS A 106 31.71 -21.48 -20.42
CA LYS A 106 33.16 -21.67 -20.45
C LYS A 106 33.88 -20.35 -20.42
N SER A 107 34.84 -20.18 -19.54
CA SER A 107 35.51 -18.94 -19.30
C SER A 107 37.00 -19.17 -19.01
N LEU A 108 37.81 -18.14 -19.22
CA LEU A 108 39.22 -18.13 -18.80
C LEU A 108 39.31 -17.35 -17.50
N LEU A 109 39.66 -18.03 -16.39
CA LEU A 109 39.85 -17.43 -15.08
C LEU A 109 41.34 -17.46 -14.69
N ALA A 110 41.92 -16.29 -14.51
CA ALA A 110 43.35 -16.15 -14.22
C ALA A 110 44.26 -16.97 -15.13
N GLY A 111 43.92 -17.07 -16.46
CA GLY A 111 44.74 -17.77 -17.44
C GLY A 111 44.44 -19.27 -17.60
N TYR A 112 43.55 -19.85 -16.82
CA TYR A 112 43.13 -21.25 -16.92
C TYR A 112 41.69 -21.37 -17.35
N GLU A 113 41.38 -22.40 -18.19
CA GLU A 113 40.01 -22.66 -18.62
C GLU A 113 39.20 -23.21 -17.47
N SER A 114 37.99 -22.64 -17.26
CA SER A 114 36.96 -23.17 -16.38
C SER A 114 35.76 -23.62 -17.21
N ASN A 115 35.47 -24.92 -17.21
CA ASN A 115 34.43 -25.54 -18.02
C ASN A 115 33.13 -25.77 -17.23
N GLY A 116 32.84 -24.91 -16.26
CA GLY A 116 31.72 -24.97 -15.37
C GLY A 116 32.01 -24.23 -14.07
N MET A 117 31.14 -24.40 -13.10
CA MET A 117 31.23 -23.75 -11.77
C MET A 117 30.86 -24.76 -10.68
N LEU A 118 31.61 -24.74 -9.56
CA LEU A 118 31.22 -25.46 -8.35
C LEU A 118 30.33 -24.51 -7.53
N CYS A 119 29.17 -25.02 -7.09
CA CYS A 119 28.13 -24.18 -6.51
C CYS A 119 27.97 -24.39 -4.99
N SER A 120 27.71 -23.30 -4.29
CA SER A 120 27.11 -23.30 -2.96
C SER A 120 25.58 -23.40 -3.06
N LEU A 121 24.89 -23.69 -1.95
CA LEU A 121 23.42 -23.69 -1.91
C LEU A 121 22.83 -22.27 -2.11
N GLY A 122 23.52 -21.23 -1.66
CA GLY A 122 23.12 -19.83 -1.87
C GLY A 122 23.13 -19.43 -3.36
N GLU A 123 24.11 -19.94 -4.14
CA GLU A 123 24.17 -19.69 -5.59
C GLU A 123 23.06 -20.40 -6.37
N LEU A 124 22.39 -21.40 -5.77
CA LEU A 124 21.22 -22.05 -6.34
C LEU A 124 19.90 -21.30 -6.09
N GLY A 125 19.95 -20.19 -5.35
CA GLY A 125 18.78 -19.36 -5.04
C GLY A 125 18.17 -19.60 -3.67
N LEU A 126 18.76 -20.43 -2.81
CA LEU A 126 18.33 -20.51 -1.42
C LEU A 126 18.80 -19.25 -0.67
N ASP A 127 17.86 -18.59 0.01
CA ASP A 127 18.15 -17.40 0.82
C ASP A 127 19.17 -17.74 1.93
N HIS A 128 20.13 -16.87 2.13
CA HIS A 128 21.18 -17.01 3.13
C HIS A 128 20.64 -17.29 4.54
N LYS A 129 19.46 -16.80 4.85
CA LYS A 129 18.79 -17.03 6.15
C LYS A 129 18.46 -18.52 6.42
N TYR A 130 18.35 -19.35 5.39
CA TYR A 130 18.07 -20.80 5.52
C TYR A 130 19.33 -21.66 5.62
N LEU A 131 20.49 -21.07 5.38
CA LEU A 131 21.77 -21.76 5.29
C LEU A 131 22.55 -21.70 6.61
N LYS A 132 23.29 -22.76 6.92
CA LYS A 132 24.28 -22.73 7.99
C LYS A 132 25.50 -21.90 7.53
N GLN A 133 26.29 -21.39 8.46
CA GLN A 133 27.49 -20.60 8.13
C GLN A 133 28.46 -21.41 7.24
N SER A 134 28.59 -22.71 7.48
CA SER A 134 29.38 -23.62 6.65
C SER A 134 28.94 -23.65 5.17
N ASP A 135 27.66 -23.48 4.91
CA ASP A 135 27.08 -23.53 3.56
C ASP A 135 27.22 -22.18 2.83
N LEU A 136 27.46 -21.09 3.61
CA LEU A 136 27.72 -19.75 3.09
C LEU A 136 29.18 -19.54 2.73
N ASP A 137 30.10 -20.17 3.48
CA ASP A 137 31.56 -19.92 3.38
C ASP A 137 32.24 -20.73 2.28
N GLY A 138 31.50 -21.66 1.57
CA GLY A 138 32.11 -22.53 0.56
C GLY A 138 31.11 -23.17 -0.40
N ILE A 139 31.59 -24.12 -1.19
CA ILE A 139 30.79 -24.95 -2.08
C ILE A 139 30.03 -26.00 -1.27
N CYS A 140 28.85 -26.40 -1.78
CA CYS A 140 28.04 -27.46 -1.16
C CYS A 140 28.76 -28.81 -1.25
N GLU A 141 29.07 -29.40 -0.08
CA GLU A 141 29.61 -30.77 -0.01
C GLU A 141 28.47 -31.75 0.13
N LEU A 142 28.43 -32.74 -0.76
CA LEU A 142 27.45 -33.82 -0.74
C LEU A 142 28.04 -35.06 -0.06
N ASP A 143 27.15 -35.91 0.43
CA ASP A 143 27.54 -37.18 1.06
C ASP A 143 28.33 -38.08 0.10
N ASN A 144 29.15 -38.98 0.70
CA ASN A 144 30.01 -39.85 -0.08
C ASN A 144 29.25 -40.86 -0.96
N ASP A 145 28.01 -41.15 -0.68
CA ASP A 145 27.11 -42.01 -1.44
C ASP A 145 26.40 -41.31 -2.59
N ALA A 146 26.41 -39.94 -2.65
CA ALA A 146 25.73 -39.19 -3.71
C ALA A 146 26.13 -39.68 -5.12
N PRO A 147 25.19 -39.98 -6.01
CA PRO A 147 25.45 -40.60 -7.32
C PRO A 147 26.04 -39.58 -8.30
N ILE A 148 27.30 -39.80 -8.76
CA ILE A 148 27.97 -38.92 -9.70
C ILE A 148 27.21 -38.90 -11.05
N GLY A 149 27.01 -37.68 -11.60
CA GLY A 149 26.34 -37.46 -12.87
C GLY A 149 24.83 -37.27 -12.77
N GLU A 150 24.22 -37.49 -11.60
CA GLU A 150 22.80 -37.28 -11.39
C GLU A 150 22.48 -35.84 -10.96
N ASP A 151 21.19 -35.51 -10.95
CA ASP A 151 20.67 -34.19 -10.58
C ASP A 151 20.80 -33.97 -9.07
N PRO A 152 21.61 -32.97 -8.61
CA PRO A 152 21.80 -32.68 -7.19
C PRO A 152 20.52 -32.19 -6.51
N ILE A 153 19.62 -31.51 -7.23
CA ILE A 153 18.38 -30.97 -6.66
C ILE A 153 17.44 -32.11 -6.25
N LYS A 154 17.34 -33.13 -7.09
CA LYS A 154 16.59 -34.36 -6.77
C LYS A 154 17.22 -35.14 -5.64
N TYR A 155 18.56 -35.27 -5.64
CA TYR A 155 19.28 -35.94 -4.57
C TYR A 155 19.04 -35.30 -3.22
N LEU A 156 19.10 -33.97 -3.15
CA LEU A 156 18.81 -33.15 -1.95
C LEU A 156 17.32 -33.07 -1.65
N LYS A 157 16.44 -33.60 -2.52
CA LYS A 157 14.96 -33.50 -2.41
C LYS A 157 14.43 -32.06 -2.36
N LEU A 158 15.16 -31.12 -2.97
CA LEU A 158 14.80 -29.71 -3.12
C LEU A 158 14.05 -29.45 -4.44
N ASP A 159 13.68 -30.50 -5.17
CA ASP A 159 12.89 -30.49 -6.40
C ASP A 159 11.40 -30.22 -6.11
N ASP A 160 11.11 -29.16 -5.38
CA ASP A 160 9.76 -28.73 -5.02
C ASP A 160 9.31 -27.54 -5.87
N GLU A 161 7.99 -27.32 -5.93
CA GLU A 161 7.36 -26.15 -6.53
C GLU A 161 6.60 -25.40 -5.42
N VAL A 162 6.64 -24.08 -5.48
CA VAL A 162 6.08 -23.23 -4.43
C VAL A 162 5.16 -22.16 -5.02
N ILE A 163 4.13 -21.79 -4.26
CA ILE A 163 3.25 -20.64 -4.56
C ILE A 163 3.25 -19.74 -3.34
N ASP A 164 3.49 -18.46 -3.53
CA ASP A 164 3.36 -17.47 -2.45
C ASP A 164 2.02 -16.76 -2.54
N PHE A 165 1.09 -17.14 -1.64
CA PHE A 165 -0.26 -16.58 -1.57
C PHE A 165 -0.32 -15.31 -0.73
N GLU A 166 -1.00 -14.29 -1.27
CA GLU A 166 -1.37 -13.06 -0.56
C GLU A 166 -2.76 -13.25 0.07
N LEU A 167 -2.79 -13.66 1.34
CA LEU A 167 -4.03 -14.02 2.04
C LEU A 167 -4.71 -12.82 2.65
N THR A 168 -6.02 -12.72 2.44
CA THR A 168 -6.88 -11.73 3.09
C THR A 168 -6.92 -11.91 4.61
N SER A 169 -7.23 -10.85 5.34
CA SER A 169 -7.17 -10.87 6.81
C SER A 169 -8.21 -11.79 7.47
N ASN A 170 -9.32 -12.08 6.79
CA ASN A 170 -10.38 -12.97 7.27
C ASN A 170 -10.01 -14.46 7.10
N ARG A 171 -9.11 -14.81 6.18
CA ARG A 171 -8.73 -16.18 5.87
C ARG A 171 -7.52 -16.66 6.68
N GLY A 172 -7.62 -16.56 8.02
CA GLY A 172 -6.58 -17.08 8.93
C GLY A 172 -6.37 -18.60 8.85
N ASP A 173 -7.41 -19.36 8.49
CA ASP A 173 -7.38 -20.80 8.26
C ASP A 173 -6.35 -21.21 7.19
N LEU A 174 -6.12 -20.37 6.18
CA LEU A 174 -5.18 -20.60 5.08
C LEU A 174 -3.71 -20.35 5.44
N LEU A 175 -3.41 -19.85 6.65
CA LEU A 175 -2.04 -19.80 7.16
C LEU A 175 -1.54 -21.21 7.60
N SER A 176 -2.06 -22.27 6.97
CA SER A 176 -1.72 -23.66 7.21
C SER A 176 -1.81 -24.50 5.94
N ILE A 177 -0.99 -25.56 5.88
CA ILE A 177 -1.01 -26.55 4.79
C ILE A 177 -2.37 -27.26 4.74
N LEU A 178 -2.94 -27.61 5.89
CA LEU A 178 -4.28 -28.19 5.94
C LEU A 178 -5.37 -27.25 5.44
N GLY A 179 -5.29 -25.96 5.75
CA GLY A 179 -6.23 -24.97 5.23
C GLY A 179 -6.17 -24.90 3.71
N MET A 180 -4.96 -24.85 3.15
CA MET A 180 -4.75 -24.90 1.71
C MET A 180 -5.21 -26.22 1.09
N ALA A 181 -5.04 -27.35 1.79
CA ALA A 181 -5.52 -28.64 1.32
C ALA A 181 -7.05 -28.68 1.23
N TYR A 182 -7.80 -28.06 2.15
CA TYR A 182 -9.24 -27.95 2.06
C TYR A 182 -9.72 -27.12 0.86
N GLU A 183 -9.05 -26.03 0.55
CA GLU A 183 -9.37 -25.22 -0.62
C GLU A 183 -9.08 -25.98 -1.94
N LEU A 184 -7.91 -26.61 -2.01
CA LEU A 184 -7.57 -27.48 -3.14
C LEU A 184 -8.52 -28.67 -3.23
N GLY A 185 -8.95 -29.22 -2.09
CA GLY A 185 -9.98 -30.25 -2.01
C GLY A 185 -11.30 -29.80 -2.63
N ALA A 186 -11.72 -28.59 -2.33
CA ALA A 186 -12.93 -28.00 -2.93
C ALA A 186 -12.78 -27.79 -4.45
N ILE A 187 -11.61 -27.39 -4.94
CA ILE A 187 -11.32 -27.26 -6.37
C ILE A 187 -11.38 -28.61 -7.10
N TYR A 188 -10.67 -29.61 -6.58
CA TYR A 188 -10.49 -30.92 -7.24
C TYR A 188 -11.54 -31.96 -6.86
N ASN A 189 -12.48 -31.61 -5.99
CA ASN A 189 -13.47 -32.51 -5.42
C ASN A 189 -12.83 -33.75 -4.78
N ASN A 190 -11.78 -33.53 -4.01
CA ASN A 190 -11.04 -34.54 -3.27
C ASN A 190 -11.09 -34.27 -1.78
N LYS A 191 -11.24 -35.31 -0.96
CA LYS A 191 -11.22 -35.15 0.50
C LYS A 191 -9.81 -35.04 1.04
N VAL A 192 -9.65 -34.19 2.08
CA VAL A 192 -8.41 -34.05 2.81
C VAL A 192 -8.13 -35.31 3.63
N LYS A 193 -6.88 -35.79 3.60
CA LYS A 193 -6.47 -36.97 4.33
C LYS A 193 -6.28 -36.67 5.82
N ASP A 194 -6.63 -37.65 6.65
CA ASP A 194 -6.45 -37.55 8.10
C ASP A 194 -4.97 -37.52 8.48
N ILE A 195 -4.67 -36.82 9.57
CA ILE A 195 -3.33 -36.77 10.17
C ILE A 195 -3.19 -37.89 11.20
N ASP A 196 -2.04 -38.57 11.19
CA ASP A 196 -1.69 -39.55 12.23
C ASP A 196 -1.31 -38.83 13.53
N LEU A 197 -2.14 -39.00 14.56
CA LEU A 197 -1.98 -38.43 15.90
C LEU A 197 -1.59 -39.50 16.94
N SER A 198 -1.30 -40.76 16.51
CA SER A 198 -1.05 -41.88 17.40
C SER A 198 0.30 -41.76 18.11
N TYR A 199 0.32 -41.93 19.41
CA TYR A 199 1.53 -42.06 20.23
C TYR A 199 1.19 -42.79 21.53
N LYS A 200 2.23 -43.15 22.33
CA LYS A 200 2.06 -43.87 23.60
C LYS A 200 2.35 -42.96 24.77
N GLU A 201 1.41 -42.86 25.70
CA GLU A 201 1.63 -42.23 27.01
C GLU A 201 2.24 -43.22 28.01
N ASN A 202 3.09 -42.70 28.85
CA ASN A 202 3.57 -43.49 30.02
C ASN A 202 2.56 -43.43 31.19
N ASN A 203 2.86 -44.12 32.32
CA ASN A 203 1.95 -44.20 33.44
C ASN A 203 1.98 -42.97 34.36
N ASN A 204 2.88 -42.01 34.19
CA ASN A 204 2.94 -40.80 34.98
C ASN A 204 1.88 -39.78 34.45
N ASN A 205 1.32 -38.98 35.37
CA ASN A 205 0.35 -37.96 35.02
C ASN A 205 1.00 -36.56 35.09
N ILE A 206 0.80 -35.74 34.07
CA ILE A 206 1.33 -34.37 34.04
C ILE A 206 0.85 -33.52 35.21
N LYS A 207 -0.36 -33.74 35.73
CA LYS A 207 -0.94 -33.03 36.89
C LYS A 207 -0.15 -33.20 38.18
N ASP A 208 0.64 -34.27 38.28
CA ASP A 208 1.49 -34.53 39.42
C ASP A 208 2.86 -33.83 39.30
N LEU A 209 3.20 -33.34 38.10
CA LEU A 209 4.53 -32.82 37.77
C LEU A 209 4.54 -31.32 37.45
N LEU A 210 3.41 -30.77 37.05
CA LEU A 210 3.31 -29.39 36.59
C LEU A 210 1.92 -28.84 36.93
N SER A 211 1.85 -27.55 37.28
CA SER A 211 0.58 -26.82 37.43
C SER A 211 0.40 -25.73 36.38
N LEU A 212 -0.86 -25.44 36.04
CA LEU A 212 -1.24 -24.40 35.07
C LEU A 212 -1.96 -23.25 35.80
N ASN A 213 -1.52 -22.01 35.50
CA ASN A 213 -2.03 -20.78 36.13
C ASN A 213 -2.39 -19.71 35.11
N VAL A 214 -3.66 -19.62 34.72
CA VAL A 214 -4.16 -18.57 33.84
C VAL A 214 -4.78 -17.46 34.68
N LYS A 215 -4.16 -16.24 34.62
CA LYS A 215 -4.53 -15.08 35.44
C LYS A 215 -5.14 -13.92 34.62
N THR A 216 -5.68 -14.22 33.47
CA THR A 216 -6.24 -13.20 32.56
C THR A 216 -7.32 -13.83 31.69
N ASN A 217 -8.29 -13.02 31.27
CA ASN A 217 -9.34 -13.41 30.31
C ASN A 217 -8.85 -13.24 28.84
N GLU A 218 -7.64 -12.74 28.63
CA GLU A 218 -7.04 -12.55 27.30
C GLU A 218 -6.47 -13.85 26.71
N CYS A 219 -6.56 -14.94 27.43
CA CYS A 219 -6.24 -16.29 27.00
C CYS A 219 -7.52 -17.14 27.09
N SER A 220 -8.03 -17.62 25.96
CA SER A 220 -9.28 -18.38 25.92
C SER A 220 -9.08 -19.91 25.93
N LEU A 221 -7.90 -20.38 25.53
CA LEU A 221 -7.51 -21.79 25.57
C LEU A 221 -6.00 -21.88 25.85
N PHE A 222 -5.62 -22.77 26.77
CA PHE A 222 -4.23 -23.03 27.07
C PHE A 222 -4.04 -24.52 27.39
N LEU A 223 -3.33 -25.21 26.52
CA LEU A 223 -3.06 -26.63 26.60
C LEU A 223 -1.58 -26.87 26.88
N VAL A 224 -1.29 -27.81 27.77
CA VAL A 224 0.10 -28.16 28.12
C VAL A 224 0.26 -29.66 28.15
N LYS A 225 1.30 -30.16 27.46
CA LYS A 225 1.82 -31.55 27.58
C LYS A 225 3.30 -31.53 27.95
N LYS A 226 3.80 -32.67 28.39
CA LYS A 226 5.21 -32.84 28.81
C LYS A 226 5.79 -34.07 28.15
N ALA A 227 6.99 -33.93 27.61
CA ALA A 227 7.77 -35.03 27.08
C ALA A 227 9.15 -35.10 27.78
N ILE A 228 9.65 -36.27 28.05
CA ILE A 228 10.92 -36.53 28.73
C ILE A 228 11.81 -37.43 27.86
N ASN A 229 13.11 -37.50 28.25
CA ASN A 229 14.10 -38.30 27.52
C ASN A 229 14.27 -37.91 26.06
N VAL A 230 14.04 -36.66 25.73
CA VAL A 230 14.18 -36.13 24.38
C VAL A 230 15.65 -36.16 23.97
N THR A 231 15.90 -36.54 22.73
CA THR A 231 17.24 -36.51 22.14
C THR A 231 17.27 -35.40 21.08
N ILE A 232 17.99 -34.32 21.40
CA ILE A 232 18.18 -33.21 20.44
C ILE A 232 19.17 -33.66 19.35
N GLY A 233 18.82 -33.44 18.10
CA GLY A 233 19.63 -33.84 16.95
C GLY A 233 19.16 -33.16 15.67
N GLU A 234 19.67 -33.64 14.55
CA GLU A 234 19.27 -33.18 13.24
C GLU A 234 17.86 -33.69 12.87
N SER A 235 17.07 -32.83 12.25
CA SER A 235 15.72 -33.17 11.79
C SER A 235 15.77 -34.15 10.61
N PRO A 236 14.77 -35.04 10.46
CA PRO A 236 14.58 -35.82 9.25
C PRO A 236 14.48 -34.92 8.00
N ASP A 237 15.02 -35.41 6.88
CA ASP A 237 15.07 -34.65 5.62
C ASP A 237 13.71 -34.10 5.18
N PHE A 238 12.64 -34.89 5.35
CA PHE A 238 11.31 -34.45 4.93
C PHE A 238 10.85 -33.23 5.74
N ILE A 239 11.15 -33.14 7.04
CA ILE A 239 10.85 -31.98 7.89
C ILE A 239 11.69 -30.79 7.41
N LYS A 240 13.02 -30.95 7.28
CA LYS A 240 13.94 -29.91 6.81
C LYS A 240 13.47 -29.32 5.48
N ASN A 241 13.20 -30.16 4.50
CA ASN A 241 12.85 -29.72 3.16
C ASN A 241 11.48 -29.04 3.09
N ARG A 242 10.48 -29.50 3.89
CA ARG A 242 9.18 -28.82 4.00
C ARG A 242 9.32 -27.43 4.65
N LEU A 243 10.15 -27.29 5.68
CA LEU A 243 10.43 -26.00 6.32
C LEU A 243 11.12 -25.05 5.35
N ILE A 244 12.16 -25.49 4.65
CA ILE A 244 12.88 -24.69 3.64
C ILE A 244 11.91 -24.23 2.54
N ALA A 245 11.09 -25.15 2.00
CA ALA A 245 10.11 -24.84 0.96
C ALA A 245 8.99 -23.90 1.45
N SER A 246 8.77 -23.81 2.76
CA SER A 246 7.82 -22.89 3.40
C SER A 246 8.49 -21.64 4.00
N GLY A 247 9.77 -21.40 3.72
CA GLY A 247 10.46 -20.19 4.13
C GLY A 247 11.00 -20.18 5.58
N ILE A 248 11.07 -21.34 6.25
CA ILE A 248 11.54 -21.46 7.63
C ILE A 248 12.90 -22.15 7.67
N ARG A 249 13.83 -21.59 8.44
CA ARG A 249 15.16 -22.16 8.67
C ARG A 249 15.09 -23.36 9.61
N PRO A 250 15.59 -24.55 9.20
CA PRO A 250 15.77 -25.68 10.13
C PRO A 250 16.83 -25.40 11.19
N ILE A 251 16.59 -25.86 12.43
CA ILE A 251 17.48 -25.67 13.58
C ILE A 251 17.87 -27.01 14.18
N ASN A 252 16.92 -27.71 14.78
CA ASN A 252 17.06 -29.06 15.34
C ASN A 252 15.70 -29.78 15.33
N ASN A 253 15.70 -31.08 15.54
CA ASN A 253 14.49 -31.90 15.44
C ASN A 253 13.33 -31.43 16.34
N VAL A 254 13.58 -30.87 17.52
CA VAL A 254 12.53 -30.41 18.44
C VAL A 254 11.94 -29.10 17.99
N VAL A 255 12.77 -28.10 17.69
CA VAL A 255 12.31 -26.77 17.22
C VAL A 255 11.64 -26.91 15.83
N ASP A 256 12.19 -27.74 14.96
CA ASP A 256 11.66 -27.98 13.63
C ASP A 256 10.31 -28.69 13.66
N ILE A 257 10.07 -29.61 14.61
CA ILE A 257 8.76 -30.23 14.84
C ILE A 257 7.73 -29.15 15.23
N SER A 258 8.08 -28.21 16.12
CA SER A 258 7.18 -27.09 16.47
C SER A 258 6.80 -26.27 15.23
N ASN A 259 7.79 -25.88 14.43
CA ASN A 259 7.56 -25.12 13.21
C ASN A 259 6.80 -25.92 12.15
N TYR A 260 7.10 -27.21 11.99
CA TYR A 260 6.41 -28.09 11.06
C TYR A 260 4.93 -28.21 11.41
N VAL A 261 4.58 -28.47 12.68
CA VAL A 261 3.19 -28.57 13.14
C VAL A 261 2.47 -27.21 13.00
N MET A 262 3.14 -26.10 13.27
CA MET A 262 2.58 -24.76 13.01
C MET A 262 2.23 -24.55 11.54
N LEU A 263 3.10 -24.92 10.61
CA LEU A 263 2.81 -24.84 9.18
C LEU A 263 1.71 -25.82 8.77
N GLU A 264 1.75 -27.06 9.29
CA GLU A 264 0.80 -28.12 8.99
C GLU A 264 -0.64 -27.72 9.41
N THR A 265 -0.80 -27.28 10.67
CA THR A 265 -2.12 -27.06 11.29
C THR A 265 -2.56 -25.60 11.36
N GLY A 266 -1.63 -24.65 11.25
CA GLY A 266 -1.89 -23.21 11.49
C GLY A 266 -1.79 -22.81 12.97
N GLN A 267 -1.58 -23.76 13.87
CA GLN A 267 -1.47 -23.52 15.31
C GLN A 267 0.00 -23.35 15.73
N PRO A 268 0.42 -22.17 16.18
CA PRO A 268 1.73 -22.00 16.74
C PRO A 268 1.88 -22.76 18.07
N LEU A 269 3.02 -23.42 18.24
CA LEU A 269 3.40 -24.11 19.45
C LEU A 269 4.67 -23.47 20.03
N HIS A 270 4.83 -23.57 21.35
CA HIS A 270 6.10 -23.22 21.98
C HIS A 270 6.59 -24.37 22.88
N PHE A 271 7.91 -24.62 22.80
CA PHE A 271 8.56 -25.68 23.53
C PHE A 271 9.55 -25.08 24.50
N TYR A 272 9.38 -25.41 25.80
CA TYR A 272 10.21 -24.94 26.92
C TYR A 272 11.10 -26.06 27.43
N ASP A 273 12.32 -25.74 27.83
CA ASP A 273 13.13 -26.62 28.66
C ASP A 273 12.44 -26.76 30.03
N ALA A 274 11.98 -27.96 30.33
CA ALA A 274 11.19 -28.22 31.55
C ALA A 274 11.96 -28.02 32.83
N ASP A 275 13.29 -28.23 32.78
CA ASP A 275 14.16 -28.14 33.97
C ASP A 275 14.44 -26.65 34.29
N LYS A 276 14.43 -25.78 33.28
CA LYS A 276 14.54 -24.32 33.43
C LYS A 276 13.18 -23.65 33.74
N LEU A 277 12.07 -24.25 33.30
CA LEU A 277 10.70 -23.75 33.54
C LEU A 277 10.28 -23.84 35.02
N GLY A 278 10.63 -24.94 35.68
CA GLY A 278 10.19 -25.22 37.04
C GLY A 278 8.87 -26.02 37.11
N SER A 279 8.12 -25.81 38.21
CA SER A 279 6.93 -26.62 38.58
C SER A 279 5.58 -26.03 38.11
N SER A 280 5.57 -24.87 37.50
CA SER A 280 4.33 -24.30 36.93
C SER A 280 4.58 -23.46 35.68
N ILE A 281 3.56 -23.43 34.83
CA ILE A 281 3.47 -22.53 33.71
C ILE A 281 2.17 -21.72 33.82
N GLY A 282 2.19 -20.48 33.39
CA GLY A 282 0.99 -19.64 33.43
C GLY A 282 1.02 -18.49 32.46
N VAL A 283 -0.08 -17.74 32.44
CA VAL A 283 -0.21 -16.56 31.60
C VAL A 283 -0.84 -15.40 32.36
N ARG A 284 -0.33 -14.20 32.19
CA ARG A 284 -0.85 -12.95 32.76
C ARG A 284 -0.52 -11.74 31.88
N MET A 285 -1.14 -10.62 32.22
CA MET A 285 -0.67 -9.34 31.71
C MET A 285 0.69 -8.99 32.31
N ALA A 286 1.56 -8.36 31.55
CA ALA A 286 2.84 -7.86 32.03
C ALA A 286 2.66 -6.70 33.01
N ASN A 287 3.65 -6.43 33.84
CA ASN A 287 3.70 -5.21 34.65
C ASN A 287 4.36 -4.10 33.79
N ASN A 288 4.06 -2.83 34.11
CA ASN A 288 4.74 -1.71 33.49
C ASN A 288 6.25 -1.78 33.80
N ASP A 289 7.05 -1.52 32.74
CA ASP A 289 8.52 -1.54 32.80
C ASP A 289 9.12 -2.92 33.15
N GLU A 290 8.36 -4.01 33.00
CA GLU A 290 8.86 -5.37 33.15
C GLU A 290 9.78 -5.73 31.98
N GLU A 291 10.91 -6.35 32.25
CA GLU A 291 11.90 -6.71 31.23
C GLU A 291 11.83 -8.21 30.88
N ILE A 292 12.01 -8.52 29.62
CA ILE A 292 12.24 -9.87 29.13
C ILE A 292 13.34 -9.86 28.06
N THR A 293 14.19 -10.88 28.06
CA THR A 293 15.12 -11.15 26.95
C THR A 293 14.50 -12.23 26.06
N THR A 294 14.22 -11.91 24.81
CA THR A 294 13.63 -12.83 23.83
C THR A 294 14.67 -13.71 23.14
N LEU A 295 14.23 -14.77 22.42
CA LEU A 295 15.11 -15.74 21.74
C LEU A 295 16.08 -15.15 20.72
N ASP A 296 15.82 -13.94 20.23
CA ASP A 296 16.74 -13.17 19.36
C ASP A 296 17.85 -12.45 20.14
N GLY A 297 17.91 -12.63 21.48
CA GLY A 297 18.89 -12.01 22.36
C GLY A 297 18.60 -10.56 22.75
N GLU A 298 17.51 -9.98 22.26
CA GLU A 298 17.14 -8.58 22.50
C GLU A 298 16.39 -8.41 23.81
N LYS A 299 16.78 -7.40 24.59
CA LYS A 299 16.04 -7.00 25.80
C LYS A 299 14.85 -6.12 25.42
N ARG A 300 13.69 -6.46 25.93
CA ARG A 300 12.42 -5.79 25.67
C ARG A 300 11.79 -5.28 26.94
N ILE A 301 11.31 -4.04 26.91
CA ILE A 301 10.56 -3.41 28.00
C ILE A 301 9.08 -3.52 27.67
N LEU A 302 8.33 -4.12 28.60
CA LEU A 302 6.91 -4.41 28.47
C LEU A 302 6.05 -3.36 29.17
N ASN A 303 4.76 -3.36 28.86
CA ASN A 303 3.75 -2.58 29.54
C ASN A 303 2.54 -3.46 29.93
N ASP A 304 1.59 -2.88 30.64
CA ASP A 304 0.40 -3.55 31.13
C ASP A 304 -0.59 -4.03 30.04
N ASN A 305 -0.32 -3.72 28.77
CA ASN A 305 -1.08 -4.24 27.62
C ASN A 305 -0.37 -5.40 26.92
N ASP A 306 0.80 -5.80 27.34
CA ASP A 306 1.52 -6.94 26.79
C ASP A 306 1.19 -8.22 27.57
N LEU A 307 1.02 -9.33 26.88
CA LEU A 307 0.70 -10.63 27.48
C LEU A 307 1.97 -11.48 27.62
N VAL A 308 2.21 -12.06 28.79
CA VAL A 308 3.42 -12.84 29.08
C VAL A 308 3.10 -14.23 29.59
N ILE A 309 3.93 -15.19 29.19
CA ILE A 309 3.99 -16.53 29.79
C ILE A 309 4.94 -16.46 30.98
N ILE A 310 4.57 -17.10 32.05
CA ILE A 310 5.32 -17.05 33.34
C ILE A 310 5.64 -18.44 33.84
N ASN A 311 6.75 -18.53 34.60
CA ASN A 311 7.16 -19.72 35.33
C ASN A 311 6.59 -19.75 36.76
N ASP A 312 7.06 -20.69 37.58
CA ASP A 312 6.69 -20.87 38.98
C ASP A 312 7.10 -19.71 39.90
N MET A 313 8.14 -18.95 39.55
CA MET A 313 8.56 -17.73 40.23
C MET A 313 7.78 -16.48 39.76
N ASN A 314 6.75 -16.63 38.92
CA ASN A 314 5.98 -15.54 38.30
C ASN A 314 6.82 -14.62 37.41
N THR A 315 7.98 -15.10 36.91
CA THR A 315 8.90 -14.38 36.02
C THR A 315 8.48 -14.59 34.57
N PRO A 316 8.50 -13.56 33.70
CA PRO A 316 8.23 -13.72 32.25
C PRO A 316 9.28 -14.63 31.59
N ILE A 317 8.79 -15.65 30.91
CA ILE A 317 9.59 -16.60 30.14
C ILE A 317 9.22 -16.60 28.63
N GLY A 318 8.24 -15.81 28.24
CA GLY A 318 7.81 -15.66 26.86
C GLY A 318 6.86 -14.49 26.69
N LEU A 319 6.92 -13.86 25.54
CA LEU A 319 5.95 -12.89 25.09
C LEU A 319 4.85 -13.66 24.33
N ALA A 320 3.70 -13.83 24.98
CA ALA A 320 2.64 -14.71 24.53
C ALA A 320 2.23 -14.45 23.07
N GLY A 321 2.23 -15.48 22.26
CA GLY A 321 1.84 -15.42 20.83
C GLY A 321 2.81 -14.65 19.93
N VAL A 322 3.92 -14.13 20.44
CA VAL A 322 4.90 -13.35 19.66
C VAL A 322 6.25 -14.05 19.59
N MET A 323 6.92 -14.23 20.76
CA MET A 323 8.25 -14.86 20.82
C MET A 323 8.56 -15.41 22.20
N GLY A 324 9.19 -16.57 22.26
CA GLY A 324 9.69 -17.17 23.48
C GLY A 324 10.81 -16.36 24.13
N GLY A 325 11.01 -16.55 25.43
CA GLY A 325 12.13 -15.98 26.18
C GLY A 325 13.36 -16.87 26.13
N LEU A 326 14.54 -16.26 26.18
CA LEU A 326 15.84 -16.93 26.16
C LEU A 326 16.07 -17.83 27.38
N SER A 327 15.47 -17.50 28.54
CA SER A 327 15.70 -18.19 29.80
C SER A 327 15.26 -19.66 29.83
N THR A 328 14.33 -20.05 28.95
CA THR A 328 13.76 -21.40 28.85
C THR A 328 13.95 -22.03 27.47
N GLU A 329 14.92 -21.53 26.73
CA GLU A 329 15.27 -22.04 25.38
C GLU A 329 15.68 -23.50 25.44
N VAL A 330 15.27 -24.27 24.46
CA VAL A 330 15.67 -25.66 24.22
C VAL A 330 17.08 -25.68 23.63
N GLU A 331 18.03 -26.18 24.39
CA GLU A 331 19.45 -26.29 24.01
C GLU A 331 19.83 -27.74 23.67
N SER A 332 21.04 -27.96 23.21
CA SER A 332 21.53 -29.27 22.79
C SER A 332 21.55 -30.35 23.87
N ASP A 333 21.57 -29.98 25.14
CA ASP A 333 21.58 -30.86 26.31
C ASP A 333 20.19 -31.00 26.95
N THR A 334 19.17 -30.31 26.50
CA THR A 334 17.80 -30.43 26.99
C THR A 334 17.28 -31.86 26.85
N LYS A 335 16.71 -32.38 27.92
CA LYS A 335 16.16 -33.76 27.99
C LYS A 335 14.65 -33.79 28.24
N ASN A 336 14.13 -32.77 28.87
CA ASN A 336 12.74 -32.69 29.27
C ASN A 336 12.15 -31.41 28.72
N ILE A 337 11.00 -31.51 28.04
CA ILE A 337 10.34 -30.37 27.44
C ILE A 337 8.88 -30.27 27.87
N VAL A 338 8.41 -29.03 28.02
CA VAL A 338 7.00 -28.69 28.18
C VAL A 338 6.52 -28.03 26.89
N ILE A 339 5.39 -28.45 26.40
CA ILE A 339 4.79 -28.01 25.14
C ILE A 339 3.55 -27.19 25.46
N GLU A 340 3.49 -25.98 24.89
CA GLU A 340 2.36 -25.06 24.91
C GLU A 340 1.64 -25.09 23.57
N SER A 341 0.29 -25.17 23.65
CA SER A 341 -0.61 -24.86 22.53
C SER A 341 -1.74 -23.99 23.05
N ALA A 342 -1.89 -22.75 22.55
CA ALA A 342 -2.78 -21.78 23.18
C ALA A 342 -3.54 -20.92 22.16
N ILE A 343 -4.60 -20.25 22.64
CA ILE A 343 -5.33 -19.19 21.89
C ILE A 343 -5.36 -17.93 22.77
N PHE A 344 -4.79 -16.86 22.24
CA PHE A 344 -4.75 -15.54 22.87
C PHE A 344 -5.63 -14.55 22.12
N ASN A 345 -5.97 -13.42 22.75
CA ASN A 345 -6.74 -12.35 22.12
C ASN A 345 -6.02 -11.79 20.88
N PRO A 346 -6.60 -11.95 19.66
CA PRO A 346 -5.95 -11.55 18.42
C PRO A 346 -5.59 -10.06 18.37
N THR A 347 -6.45 -9.19 18.90
CA THR A 347 -6.23 -7.73 18.91
C THR A 347 -5.04 -7.34 19.78
N LEU A 348 -4.89 -8.02 20.92
CA LEU A 348 -3.80 -7.77 21.84
C LEU A 348 -2.45 -8.21 21.22
N ILE A 349 -2.42 -9.43 20.67
CA ILE A 349 -1.20 -9.94 19.99
C ILE A 349 -0.80 -9.03 18.81
N ARG A 350 -1.77 -8.54 18.03
CA ARG A 350 -1.51 -7.60 16.94
C ARG A 350 -0.89 -6.28 17.43
N LYS A 351 -1.36 -5.73 18.55
CA LYS A 351 -0.79 -4.49 19.12
C LYS A 351 0.65 -4.72 19.59
N THR A 352 0.89 -5.79 20.34
CA THR A 352 2.21 -6.15 20.84
C THR A 352 3.18 -6.46 19.70
N SER A 353 2.77 -7.24 18.69
CA SER A 353 3.63 -7.60 17.57
C SER A 353 4.01 -6.41 16.69
N LYS A 354 3.11 -5.45 16.49
CA LYS A 354 3.42 -4.20 15.78
C LYS A 354 4.47 -3.35 16.51
N LYS A 355 4.41 -3.33 17.84
CA LYS A 355 5.31 -2.54 18.69
C LYS A 355 6.69 -3.17 18.80
N ILE A 356 6.74 -4.51 18.92
CA ILE A 356 7.95 -5.24 19.31
C ILE A 356 8.57 -5.97 18.12
N LEU A 357 7.90 -7.01 17.60
CA LEU A 357 8.37 -7.85 16.52
C LEU A 357 7.23 -8.65 15.89
N ARG A 358 7.14 -8.67 14.57
CA ARG A 358 6.26 -9.59 13.85
C ARG A 358 6.96 -10.93 13.63
N SER A 359 6.27 -12.01 13.97
CA SER A 359 6.72 -13.39 13.80
C SER A 359 5.68 -14.21 13.04
N GLU A 360 6.05 -15.39 12.57
CA GLU A 360 5.12 -16.37 11.96
C GLU A 360 4.02 -16.79 12.94
N ALA A 361 4.34 -16.87 14.22
CA ALA A 361 3.37 -17.13 15.27
C ALA A 361 2.38 -15.96 15.44
N SER A 362 2.88 -14.73 15.60
CA SER A 362 2.04 -13.55 15.78
C SER A 362 1.12 -13.29 14.59
N ASN A 363 1.56 -13.58 13.37
CA ASN A 363 0.74 -13.47 12.16
C ASN A 363 -0.47 -14.44 12.18
N ARG A 364 -0.31 -15.62 12.78
CA ARG A 364 -1.41 -16.58 12.95
C ARG A 364 -2.33 -16.19 14.08
N PHE A 365 -1.77 -15.84 15.24
CA PHE A 365 -2.56 -15.41 16.41
C PHE A 365 -3.43 -14.17 16.11
N GLU A 366 -2.88 -13.16 15.41
CA GLU A 366 -3.61 -11.92 15.11
C GLU A 366 -4.81 -12.11 14.17
N LYS A 367 -4.83 -13.20 13.39
CA LYS A 367 -5.94 -13.53 12.48
C LYS A 367 -6.97 -14.48 13.11
N GLY A 368 -6.70 -14.97 14.32
CA GLY A 368 -7.54 -15.94 15.03
C GLY A 368 -7.13 -17.39 14.75
N LEU A 369 -7.38 -18.25 15.72
CA LEU A 369 -7.03 -19.67 15.66
C LEU A 369 -8.25 -20.57 15.90
N ASP A 370 -8.23 -21.76 15.30
CA ASP A 370 -9.23 -22.79 15.46
C ASP A 370 -8.99 -23.57 16.77
N PRO A 371 -9.95 -23.57 17.71
CA PRO A 371 -9.77 -24.30 18.96
C PRO A 371 -9.56 -25.80 18.79
N ASN A 372 -10.20 -26.44 17.80
CA ASN A 372 -10.00 -27.86 17.53
C ASN A 372 -8.61 -28.18 16.96
N ARG A 373 -8.05 -27.29 16.14
CA ARG A 373 -6.66 -27.41 15.69
C ARG A 373 -5.65 -27.19 16.81
N THR A 374 -5.99 -26.44 17.85
CA THR A 374 -5.15 -26.28 19.05
C THR A 374 -4.93 -27.63 19.75
N TYR A 375 -5.97 -28.45 19.87
CA TYR A 375 -5.85 -29.83 20.38
C TYR A 375 -5.09 -30.72 19.39
N MET A 376 -5.44 -30.67 18.10
CA MET A 376 -4.78 -31.46 17.06
C MET A 376 -3.27 -31.21 17.03
N ALA A 377 -2.84 -29.94 17.13
CA ALA A 377 -1.44 -29.57 17.04
C ALA A 377 -0.62 -30.10 18.19
N ILE A 378 -1.12 -30.03 19.43
CA ILE A 378 -0.39 -30.57 20.57
C ILE A 378 -0.26 -32.09 20.51
N GLU A 379 -1.32 -32.80 20.10
CA GLU A 379 -1.30 -34.25 19.91
C GLU A 379 -0.35 -34.64 18.73
N ARG A 380 -0.37 -33.89 17.63
CA ARG A 380 0.53 -34.10 16.48
C ARG A 380 1.99 -33.91 16.89
N SER A 381 2.26 -32.93 17.73
CA SER A 381 3.63 -32.69 18.23
C SER A 381 4.12 -33.87 19.10
N MET A 382 3.24 -34.50 19.90
CA MET A 382 3.58 -35.70 20.69
C MET A 382 3.94 -36.87 19.77
N HIS A 383 3.13 -37.13 18.73
CA HIS A 383 3.44 -38.16 17.74
C HIS A 383 4.81 -37.98 17.09
N LEU A 384 5.12 -36.76 16.65
CA LEU A 384 6.39 -36.47 15.97
C LEU A 384 7.59 -36.51 16.94
N LEU A 385 7.44 -36.05 18.17
CA LEU A 385 8.49 -36.10 19.20
C LEU A 385 8.81 -37.53 19.61
N GLU A 386 7.79 -38.38 19.79
CA GLU A 386 8.02 -39.82 20.07
C GLU A 386 8.82 -40.45 18.94
N LYS A 387 8.41 -40.18 17.70
CA LYS A 387 8.96 -40.85 16.51
C LYS A 387 10.35 -40.35 16.10
N TYR A 388 10.61 -39.04 16.22
CA TYR A 388 11.81 -38.42 15.63
C TYR A 388 12.74 -37.77 16.67
N ALA A 389 12.32 -37.68 17.94
CA ALA A 389 13.17 -37.20 19.01
C ALA A 389 13.34 -38.27 20.14
N GLY A 390 12.79 -39.46 19.97
CA GLY A 390 12.85 -40.55 20.95
C GLY A 390 12.19 -40.22 22.26
N ALA A 391 11.28 -39.27 22.28
CA ALA A 391 10.63 -38.77 23.48
C ALA A 391 9.73 -39.81 24.15
N THR A 392 9.69 -39.80 25.50
CA THR A 392 8.70 -40.50 26.29
C THR A 392 7.60 -39.51 26.72
N ILE A 393 6.38 -39.72 26.28
CA ILE A 393 5.28 -38.80 26.51
C ILE A 393 4.66 -39.08 27.91
N ILE A 394 4.58 -38.02 28.72
CA ILE A 394 3.90 -38.07 30.01
C ILE A 394 2.38 -38.09 29.80
N GLY A 395 1.67 -38.96 30.48
CA GLY A 395 0.23 -39.09 30.31
C GLY A 395 -0.56 -37.89 30.84
N GLY A 396 -1.72 -37.68 30.23
CA GLY A 396 -2.67 -36.60 30.53
C GLY A 396 -2.37 -35.26 29.88
N LEU A 397 -3.24 -34.30 30.16
CA LEU A 397 -3.22 -32.95 29.61
C LEU A 397 -3.54 -31.95 30.73
N LEU A 398 -2.82 -30.83 30.81
CA LEU A 398 -3.25 -29.67 31.56
C LEU A 398 -4.02 -28.75 30.59
N GLU A 399 -5.17 -28.30 31.01
CA GLU A 399 -6.09 -27.53 30.20
C GLU A 399 -6.71 -26.38 30.98
N TYR A 400 -6.70 -25.20 30.39
CA TYR A 400 -7.59 -24.10 30.72
C TYR A 400 -8.42 -23.81 29.47
N LYS A 401 -9.76 -23.74 29.62
CA LYS A 401 -10.68 -23.60 28.50
C LYS A 401 -11.79 -22.62 28.87
N ASP A 402 -11.85 -21.53 28.13
CA ASP A 402 -12.89 -20.50 28.17
C ASP A 402 -13.30 -20.13 26.74
N ILE A 403 -13.56 -21.14 25.90
CA ILE A 403 -13.96 -20.99 24.50
C ILE A 403 -14.90 -22.13 24.11
N ASP A 404 -15.87 -21.83 23.26
CA ASP A 404 -16.71 -22.85 22.62
C ASP A 404 -15.96 -23.52 21.46
N VAL A 405 -15.96 -24.83 21.44
CA VAL A 405 -15.33 -25.67 20.41
C VAL A 405 -16.34 -26.31 19.46
N ASN A 406 -17.63 -26.08 19.68
CA ASN A 406 -18.68 -26.64 18.85
C ASN A 406 -18.78 -25.90 17.52
N ASP A 407 -19.21 -26.63 16.50
CA ASP A 407 -19.51 -26.06 15.20
C ASP A 407 -20.69 -25.09 15.29
N LYS A 408 -20.62 -23.96 14.59
CA LYS A 408 -21.72 -22.99 14.51
C LYS A 408 -22.80 -23.49 13.55
N GLU A 409 -24.05 -23.26 13.87
CA GLU A 409 -25.15 -23.58 12.97
C GLU A 409 -25.71 -22.32 12.31
N ILE A 410 -25.79 -22.32 10.98
CA ILE A 410 -26.35 -21.23 10.15
C ILE A 410 -27.45 -21.84 9.28
N THR A 411 -28.70 -21.28 9.38
CA THR A 411 -29.84 -21.71 8.56
C THR A 411 -30.12 -20.67 7.48
N ILE A 412 -30.21 -21.11 6.22
CA ILE A 412 -30.46 -20.24 5.07
C ILE A 412 -31.38 -20.92 4.05
N THR A 413 -32.21 -20.13 3.36
CA THR A 413 -33.07 -20.65 2.28
C THR A 413 -32.34 -20.66 0.94
N TYR A 414 -32.63 -21.66 0.09
CA TYR A 414 -32.09 -21.74 -1.27
C TYR A 414 -32.49 -20.53 -2.12
N ASP A 415 -33.69 -19.99 -1.90
CA ASP A 415 -34.17 -18.77 -2.57
C ASP A 415 -33.30 -17.54 -2.21
N LYS A 416 -32.93 -17.37 -0.94
CA LYS A 416 -32.04 -16.26 -0.53
C LYS A 416 -30.67 -16.34 -1.19
N ILE A 417 -30.07 -17.53 -1.25
CA ILE A 417 -28.78 -17.75 -1.93
C ILE A 417 -28.89 -17.30 -3.39
N ASN A 418 -29.85 -17.82 -4.13
CA ASN A 418 -30.06 -17.50 -5.54
C ASN A 418 -30.38 -16.02 -5.76
N LYS A 419 -31.21 -15.42 -4.91
CA LYS A 419 -31.59 -14.02 -5.01
C LYS A 419 -30.40 -13.07 -4.82
N VAL A 420 -29.50 -13.36 -3.88
CA VAL A 420 -28.33 -12.51 -3.61
C VAL A 420 -27.28 -12.70 -4.68
N LEU A 421 -26.99 -13.95 -5.09
CA LEU A 421 -26.04 -14.24 -6.18
C LEU A 421 -26.56 -13.81 -7.56
N GLY A 422 -27.88 -13.65 -7.70
CA GLY A 422 -28.50 -13.39 -9.00
C GLY A 422 -28.53 -14.63 -9.90
N THR A 423 -28.57 -15.82 -9.32
CA THR A 423 -28.55 -17.12 -10.01
C THR A 423 -29.90 -17.84 -9.94
N ASP A 424 -29.98 -19.01 -10.56
CA ASP A 424 -31.11 -19.96 -10.47
C ASP A 424 -30.53 -21.37 -10.24
N LEU A 425 -29.58 -21.51 -9.31
CA LEU A 425 -28.93 -22.78 -8.94
C LEU A 425 -29.95 -23.73 -8.34
N ASP A 426 -29.92 -24.97 -8.76
CA ASP A 426 -30.71 -26.00 -8.12
C ASP A 426 -30.12 -26.39 -6.75
N LYS A 427 -30.90 -27.08 -5.98
CA LYS A 427 -30.55 -27.53 -4.64
C LYS A 427 -29.27 -28.39 -4.64
N ASP A 428 -29.18 -29.29 -5.60
CA ASP A 428 -28.08 -30.27 -5.63
C ASP A 428 -26.75 -29.57 -5.93
N THR A 429 -26.75 -28.56 -6.79
CA THR A 429 -25.55 -27.70 -7.06
C THR A 429 -25.12 -26.95 -5.81
N ILE A 430 -26.05 -26.38 -5.03
CA ILE A 430 -25.70 -25.66 -3.78
C ILE A 430 -25.13 -26.65 -2.75
N LEU A 431 -25.72 -27.84 -2.62
CA LEU A 431 -25.26 -28.83 -1.67
C LEU A 431 -23.89 -29.44 -2.07
N ASP A 432 -23.64 -29.67 -3.37
CA ASP A 432 -22.33 -30.09 -3.88
C ASP A 432 -21.22 -29.10 -3.47
N THR A 433 -21.51 -27.80 -3.51
CA THR A 433 -20.57 -26.78 -3.04
C THR A 433 -20.22 -26.93 -1.56
N LEU A 434 -21.21 -27.20 -0.72
CA LEU A 434 -21.02 -27.42 0.71
C LEU A 434 -20.26 -28.72 1.00
N ASP A 435 -20.59 -29.78 0.26
CA ASP A 435 -19.88 -31.08 0.35
C ASP A 435 -18.39 -30.94 -0.02
N ARG A 436 -18.08 -30.17 -1.08
CA ARG A 436 -16.69 -29.91 -1.52
C ARG A 436 -15.88 -29.12 -0.50
N LEU A 437 -16.54 -28.24 0.27
CA LEU A 437 -15.93 -27.49 1.38
C LEU A 437 -15.87 -28.31 2.68
N GLU A 438 -16.36 -29.54 2.67
CA GLU A 438 -16.49 -30.41 3.84
C GLU A 438 -17.32 -29.76 4.97
N PHE A 439 -18.40 -29.06 4.61
CA PHE A 439 -19.40 -28.57 5.56
C PHE A 439 -20.47 -29.65 5.75
N THR A 440 -20.85 -29.90 7.00
CA THR A 440 -21.97 -30.79 7.30
C THR A 440 -23.27 -30.00 7.38
N TYR A 441 -24.41 -30.60 7.03
CA TYR A 441 -25.67 -29.90 7.01
C TYR A 441 -26.89 -30.82 7.21
N ILE A 442 -28.00 -30.19 7.60
CA ILE A 442 -29.32 -30.80 7.60
C ILE A 442 -30.18 -29.99 6.62
N THR A 443 -30.92 -30.68 5.74
CA THR A 443 -31.66 -30.02 4.66
C THR A 443 -33.13 -30.41 4.67
N ASN A 444 -33.98 -29.44 4.30
CA ASN A 444 -35.40 -29.68 3.96
C ASN A 444 -35.70 -29.17 2.52
N LYS A 445 -36.98 -28.94 2.19
CA LYS A 445 -37.38 -28.52 0.84
C LYS A 445 -36.98 -27.07 0.53
N GLU A 446 -36.96 -26.18 1.52
CA GLU A 446 -36.84 -24.74 1.33
C GLU A 446 -35.56 -24.15 1.88
N GLU A 447 -34.95 -24.81 2.86
CA GLU A 447 -33.77 -24.31 3.57
C GLU A 447 -32.75 -25.41 3.90
N VAL A 448 -31.57 -24.99 4.23
CA VAL A 448 -30.45 -25.81 4.71
C VAL A 448 -29.89 -25.22 6.00
N THR A 449 -29.73 -26.04 7.03
CA THR A 449 -29.00 -25.72 8.25
C THR A 449 -27.61 -26.28 8.17
N ILE A 450 -26.60 -25.43 8.08
CA ILE A 450 -25.20 -25.75 7.84
C ILE A 450 -24.47 -25.70 9.17
N ARG A 451 -23.70 -26.73 9.47
CA ARG A 451 -22.71 -26.77 10.55
C ARG A 451 -21.38 -26.33 10.01
N VAL A 452 -20.96 -25.13 10.41
CA VAL A 452 -19.71 -24.55 9.98
C VAL A 452 -18.58 -25.11 10.83
N PRO A 453 -17.60 -25.79 10.25
CA PRO A 453 -16.49 -26.35 11.02
C PRO A 453 -15.68 -25.24 11.69
N SER A 454 -15.17 -25.50 12.89
CA SER A 454 -14.47 -24.53 13.73
C SER A 454 -13.26 -23.86 13.05
N ARG A 455 -12.65 -24.52 12.04
CA ARG A 455 -11.56 -23.96 11.24
C ARG A 455 -11.96 -22.71 10.45
N ARG A 456 -13.27 -22.57 10.08
CA ARG A 456 -13.82 -21.43 9.34
C ARG A 456 -14.36 -20.38 10.31
N ILE A 457 -13.44 -19.71 10.99
CA ILE A 457 -13.73 -18.62 11.95
C ILE A 457 -14.34 -17.40 11.27
N ASP A 458 -14.14 -17.24 9.98
CA ASP A 458 -14.65 -16.18 9.12
C ASP A 458 -16.13 -16.33 8.79
N VAL A 459 -16.68 -17.55 8.80
CA VAL A 459 -18.06 -17.85 8.44
C VAL A 459 -18.97 -17.75 9.67
N ASN A 460 -19.77 -16.67 9.75
CA ASN A 460 -20.56 -16.35 10.94
C ASN A 460 -22.05 -16.04 10.66
N ILE A 461 -22.38 -15.63 9.45
CA ILE A 461 -23.71 -15.19 9.03
C ILE A 461 -24.11 -15.84 7.69
N GLU A 462 -25.38 -15.69 7.31
CA GLU A 462 -25.91 -16.26 6.07
C GLU A 462 -25.20 -15.73 4.83
N GLU A 463 -24.75 -14.48 4.83
CA GLU A 463 -24.01 -13.84 3.73
C GLU A 463 -22.66 -14.52 3.47
N ASP A 464 -22.01 -15.01 4.53
CA ASP A 464 -20.75 -15.74 4.39
C ASP A 464 -20.99 -17.10 3.68
N ILE A 465 -22.11 -17.77 3.96
CA ILE A 465 -22.50 -18.98 3.24
C ILE A 465 -22.79 -18.69 1.77
N ILE A 466 -23.43 -17.56 1.46
CA ILE A 466 -23.67 -17.14 0.07
C ILE A 466 -22.37 -16.90 -0.66
N GLU A 467 -21.37 -16.28 -0.01
CA GLU A 467 -20.03 -16.10 -0.54
C GLU A 467 -19.38 -17.46 -0.88
N GLU A 468 -19.43 -18.41 0.06
CA GLU A 468 -18.87 -19.74 -0.15
C GLU A 468 -19.48 -20.45 -1.37
N VAL A 469 -20.82 -20.42 -1.49
CA VAL A 469 -21.50 -20.98 -2.66
C VAL A 469 -21.08 -20.26 -3.95
N GLY A 470 -21.03 -18.93 -3.94
CA GLY A 470 -20.69 -18.12 -5.11
C GLY A 470 -19.26 -18.35 -5.60
N ARG A 471 -18.27 -18.36 -4.69
CA ARG A 471 -16.87 -18.51 -5.03
C ARG A 471 -16.51 -19.91 -5.55
N ILE A 472 -17.09 -20.97 -4.96
CA ILE A 472 -16.83 -22.35 -5.39
C ILE A 472 -17.61 -22.69 -6.66
N TYR A 473 -18.84 -22.19 -6.84
CA TYR A 473 -19.56 -22.28 -8.10
C TYR A 473 -18.78 -21.59 -9.24
N GLY A 474 -18.07 -20.53 -8.92
CA GLY A 474 -17.28 -19.70 -9.81
C GLY A 474 -18.03 -18.45 -10.22
N ILE A 475 -17.50 -17.29 -9.82
CA ILE A 475 -18.10 -15.97 -10.09
C ILE A 475 -18.26 -15.73 -11.59
N ASP A 476 -17.32 -16.19 -12.41
CA ASP A 476 -17.35 -16.08 -13.88
C ASP A 476 -18.49 -16.87 -14.53
N ASN A 477 -19.05 -17.86 -13.83
CA ASN A 477 -20.22 -18.62 -14.29
C ASN A 477 -21.54 -17.86 -14.03
N ILE A 478 -21.52 -16.78 -13.24
CA ILE A 478 -22.69 -15.98 -12.92
C ILE A 478 -22.96 -14.97 -14.04
N GLN A 479 -24.06 -15.15 -14.75
CA GLN A 479 -24.43 -14.25 -15.83
C GLN A 479 -24.96 -12.93 -15.30
N GLY A 480 -24.40 -11.83 -15.80
CA GLY A 480 -24.88 -10.49 -15.50
C GLY A 480 -26.33 -10.30 -15.99
N ARG A 481 -27.18 -9.76 -15.14
CA ARG A 481 -28.58 -9.42 -15.46
C ARG A 481 -28.72 -7.92 -15.65
N ASN A 482 -29.34 -7.51 -16.77
CA ASN A 482 -29.70 -6.11 -16.98
C ASN A 482 -30.83 -5.71 -16.03
N MET A 483 -30.64 -4.60 -15.32
CA MET A 483 -31.71 -4.04 -14.49
C MET A 483 -32.82 -3.46 -15.39
N ASN A 484 -34.03 -3.95 -15.25
CA ASN A 484 -35.23 -3.38 -15.88
C ASN A 484 -35.69 -2.13 -15.12
N LEU A 485 -34.91 -1.06 -15.18
CA LEU A 485 -35.24 0.22 -14.59
C LEU A 485 -35.59 1.23 -15.67
N SER A 486 -36.71 1.96 -15.47
CA SER A 486 -36.96 3.16 -16.27
C SER A 486 -35.86 4.17 -16.01
N VAL A 487 -34.91 4.28 -16.94
CA VAL A 487 -33.83 5.27 -16.86
C VAL A 487 -34.39 6.62 -17.26
N ARG A 488 -34.44 7.56 -16.32
CA ARG A 488 -34.58 8.99 -16.65
C ARG A 488 -33.17 9.55 -16.80
N SER A 489 -32.89 10.20 -17.92
CA SER A 489 -31.60 10.90 -18.08
C SER A 489 -31.48 11.94 -16.97
N GLY A 490 -30.52 11.73 -16.09
CA GLY A 490 -30.17 12.68 -15.05
C GLY A 490 -29.50 13.91 -15.66
N HIS A 491 -29.70 15.07 -15.03
CA HIS A 491 -28.95 16.28 -15.38
C HIS A 491 -27.60 16.22 -14.61
N VAL A 492 -26.52 16.04 -15.35
CA VAL A 492 -25.16 16.11 -14.78
C VAL A 492 -24.66 17.55 -14.88
N ASP A 493 -24.25 18.14 -13.75
CA ASP A 493 -23.57 19.44 -13.77
C ASP A 493 -22.20 19.30 -14.45
N LYS A 494 -22.06 19.93 -15.60
CA LYS A 494 -20.82 19.90 -16.41
C LYS A 494 -19.91 21.11 -16.15
N THR A 495 -20.20 21.94 -15.14
CA THR A 495 -19.46 23.17 -14.87
C THR A 495 -17.97 22.92 -14.69
N ASN A 496 -17.55 21.97 -13.84
CA ASN A 496 -16.12 21.66 -13.66
C ASN A 496 -15.49 21.16 -14.96
N ARG A 497 -16.18 20.31 -15.71
CA ARG A 497 -15.70 19.85 -17.02
C ARG A 497 -15.47 21.01 -17.97
N SER A 498 -16.40 21.96 -18.01
CA SER A 498 -16.28 23.16 -18.86
C SER A 498 -15.13 24.06 -18.42
N ILE A 499 -14.90 24.21 -17.11
CA ILE A 499 -13.75 24.95 -16.55
C ILE A 499 -12.43 24.29 -16.99
N ARG A 500 -12.31 22.96 -16.87
CA ARG A 500 -11.11 22.21 -17.27
C ARG A 500 -10.80 22.41 -18.74
N HIS A 501 -11.79 22.20 -19.61
CA HIS A 501 -11.62 22.41 -21.06
C HIS A 501 -11.15 23.83 -21.36
N LEU A 502 -11.81 24.85 -20.78
CA LEU A 502 -11.41 26.22 -21.00
C LEU A 502 -9.96 26.50 -20.59
N LEU A 503 -9.54 26.01 -19.40
CA LEU A 503 -8.18 26.25 -18.93
C LEU A 503 -7.13 25.51 -19.77
N CYS A 504 -7.43 24.29 -20.22
CA CYS A 504 -6.59 23.57 -21.18
C CYS A 504 -6.51 24.32 -22.53
N ASP A 505 -7.62 24.84 -23.05
CA ASP A 505 -7.65 25.65 -24.29
C ASP A 505 -6.86 26.97 -24.15
N LEU A 506 -6.73 27.48 -22.91
CA LEU A 506 -5.89 28.61 -22.58
C LEU A 506 -4.42 28.24 -22.32
N GLY A 507 -4.01 26.99 -22.57
CA GLY A 507 -2.62 26.55 -22.50
C GLY A 507 -2.13 26.13 -21.10
N LEU A 508 -3.03 25.83 -20.16
CA LEU A 508 -2.67 25.30 -18.86
C LEU A 508 -2.78 23.78 -18.84
N ASN A 509 -1.97 23.13 -18.00
CA ASN A 509 -2.01 21.69 -17.77
C ASN A 509 -2.72 21.39 -16.45
N GLU A 510 -3.66 20.45 -16.46
CA GLU A 510 -4.27 19.98 -15.22
C GLU A 510 -3.28 19.11 -14.43
N THR A 511 -3.25 19.30 -13.15
CA THR A 511 -2.51 18.44 -12.23
C THR A 511 -3.41 17.99 -11.09
N LEU A 512 -3.09 16.82 -10.53
CA LEU A 512 -3.73 16.25 -9.34
C LEU A 512 -2.68 16.05 -8.28
N THR A 513 -2.91 16.63 -7.13
CA THR A 513 -1.96 16.56 -6.01
C THR A 513 -2.61 15.91 -4.78
N TYR A 514 -1.78 15.51 -3.82
CA TYR A 514 -2.27 14.92 -2.58
C TYR A 514 -3.07 15.92 -1.75
N THR A 515 -4.15 15.44 -1.14
CA THR A 515 -4.95 16.20 -0.19
C THR A 515 -4.25 16.39 1.15
N LEU A 516 -3.30 15.53 1.45
CA LEU A 516 -2.48 15.57 2.66
C LEU A 516 -1.21 16.37 2.42
N ILE A 517 -0.95 17.32 3.30
CA ILE A 517 0.21 18.22 3.29
C ILE A 517 0.88 18.28 4.66
N LYS A 518 2.02 18.98 4.74
CA LYS A 518 2.68 19.32 6.01
C LYS A 518 1.83 20.26 6.84
N GLU A 519 1.92 20.17 8.15
CA GLU A 519 1.24 21.04 9.08
C GLU A 519 1.57 22.52 8.86
N ASP A 520 2.85 22.85 8.63
CA ASP A 520 3.33 24.23 8.41
C ASP A 520 2.75 24.91 7.17
N ASP A 521 2.17 24.15 6.24
CA ASP A 521 1.65 24.69 4.99
C ASP A 521 0.14 24.97 5.01
N VAL A 522 -0.58 24.52 6.06
CA VAL A 522 -2.05 24.57 6.12
C VAL A 522 -2.59 26.00 6.13
N TYR A 523 -1.94 26.89 6.88
CA TYR A 523 -2.38 28.27 7.04
C TYR A 523 -1.77 29.25 6.01
N LYS A 524 -0.93 28.75 5.09
CA LYS A 524 -0.34 29.56 4.02
C LYS A 524 -1.36 29.86 2.93
N TYR A 525 -1.21 31.01 2.32
CA TYR A 525 -2.05 31.51 1.20
C TYR A 525 -3.53 31.73 1.53
N THR A 526 -3.84 31.93 2.79
CA THR A 526 -5.18 32.27 3.25
C THR A 526 -5.16 33.37 4.31
N THR A 527 -6.26 34.11 4.43
CA THR A 527 -6.55 35.05 5.54
C THR A 527 -7.72 34.56 6.38
N ASP A 528 -8.26 33.38 6.07
CA ASP A 528 -9.38 32.81 6.79
C ASP A 528 -8.94 32.22 8.14
N SER A 529 -9.82 32.28 9.12
CA SER A 529 -9.62 31.64 10.44
C SER A 529 -10.37 30.32 10.51
N PHE A 530 -9.67 29.26 10.84
CA PHE A 530 -10.18 27.89 10.98
C PHE A 530 -9.18 27.03 11.76
N ASP A 531 -9.62 25.88 12.25
CA ASP A 531 -8.75 24.87 12.82
C ASP A 531 -8.39 23.85 11.73
N MET A 532 -7.14 23.39 11.73
CA MET A 532 -6.69 22.37 10.79
C MET A 532 -7.30 20.99 11.08
N VAL A 533 -7.40 20.14 10.06
CA VAL A 533 -7.86 18.76 10.18
C VAL A 533 -6.67 17.82 10.08
N LYS A 534 -6.25 17.25 11.22
CA LYS A 534 -5.09 16.35 11.32
C LYS A 534 -5.49 14.88 11.25
N ILE A 535 -4.59 14.05 10.76
CA ILE A 535 -4.67 12.59 10.87
C ILE A 535 -4.08 12.19 12.23
N LEU A 536 -4.75 11.28 12.94
CA LEU A 536 -4.33 10.84 14.28
C LEU A 536 -3.00 10.08 14.26
N ASP A 537 -2.78 9.24 13.25
CA ASP A 537 -1.56 8.43 13.11
C ASP A 537 -1.09 8.47 11.64
N PRO A 538 -0.41 9.57 11.25
CA PRO A 538 0.05 9.72 9.88
C PRO A 538 1.27 8.83 9.59
N MET A 539 1.33 8.26 8.39
CA MET A 539 2.48 7.46 7.94
C MET A 539 3.77 8.29 7.89
N THR A 540 3.66 9.59 7.55
CA THR A 540 4.79 10.52 7.50
C THR A 540 4.36 11.92 7.93
N LEU A 541 5.28 12.71 8.51
CA LEU A 541 5.01 14.10 8.91
C LEU A 541 4.79 15.04 7.73
N ASP A 542 5.24 14.64 6.54
CA ASP A 542 5.03 15.40 5.29
C ASP A 542 3.58 15.32 4.79
N ARG A 543 2.78 14.40 5.32
CA ARG A 543 1.39 14.12 4.91
C ARG A 543 0.51 13.84 6.13
N CYS A 544 0.49 14.79 7.06
CA CYS A 544 -0.19 14.61 8.34
C CYS A 544 -1.46 15.44 8.50
N THR A 545 -1.75 16.38 7.57
CA THR A 545 -2.86 17.31 7.70
C THR A 545 -3.57 17.51 6.37
N LEU A 546 -4.89 17.62 6.38
CA LEU A 546 -5.67 17.97 5.19
C LEU A 546 -5.43 19.42 4.79
N ARG A 547 -5.20 19.67 3.49
CA ARG A 547 -4.96 21.00 2.92
C ARG A 547 -6.19 21.89 2.99
N TYR A 548 -5.99 23.20 3.21
CA TYR A 548 -7.01 24.22 2.99
C TYR A 548 -6.86 24.89 1.63
N SER A 549 -5.65 25.37 1.30
CA SER A 549 -5.29 25.90 -0.01
C SER A 549 -4.62 24.84 -0.89
N LEU A 550 -4.79 24.92 -2.20
CA LEU A 550 -4.12 24.04 -3.18
C LEU A 550 -2.75 24.64 -3.60
N ILE A 551 -2.48 25.91 -3.31
CA ILE A 551 -1.24 26.59 -3.73
C ILE A 551 0.02 25.90 -3.20
N PRO A 552 0.12 25.46 -1.93
CA PRO A 552 1.31 24.74 -1.44
C PRO A 552 1.61 23.48 -2.24
N SER A 553 0.55 22.74 -2.61
CA SER A 553 0.68 21.53 -3.41
C SER A 553 1.16 21.81 -4.84
N LEU A 554 0.64 22.87 -5.48
CA LEU A 554 1.10 23.31 -6.80
C LEU A 554 2.54 23.81 -6.79
N LEU A 555 2.99 24.47 -5.71
CA LEU A 555 4.39 24.86 -5.53
C LEU A 555 5.31 23.66 -5.42
N SER A 556 4.88 22.59 -4.77
CA SER A 556 5.63 21.34 -4.71
C SER A 556 5.77 20.70 -6.10
N VAL A 557 4.73 20.76 -6.93
CA VAL A 557 4.79 20.31 -8.33
C VAL A 557 5.73 21.20 -9.14
N TYR A 558 5.69 22.51 -8.94
CA TYR A 558 6.62 23.47 -9.54
C TYR A 558 8.08 23.09 -9.21
N ASP A 559 8.39 22.96 -7.94
CA ASP A 559 9.74 22.62 -7.48
C ASP A 559 10.24 21.27 -8.06
N TYR A 560 9.35 20.29 -8.16
CA TYR A 560 9.65 19.00 -8.74
C TYR A 560 10.05 19.12 -10.23
N ASN A 561 9.32 19.93 -11.00
CA ASN A 561 9.56 20.12 -12.43
C ASN A 561 10.78 20.99 -12.72
N ILE A 562 10.99 22.09 -11.98
CA ILE A 562 12.17 22.95 -12.12
C ILE A 562 13.47 22.14 -11.90
N LYS A 563 13.52 21.31 -10.87
CA LYS A 563 14.66 20.42 -10.60
C LYS A 563 14.97 19.45 -11.75
N ARG A 564 14.03 19.26 -12.67
CA ARG A 564 14.15 18.41 -13.87
C ARG A 564 14.33 19.20 -15.16
N GLY A 565 14.59 20.50 -15.05
CA GLY A 565 14.88 21.37 -16.18
C GLY A 565 13.66 21.89 -16.94
N ILE A 566 12.42 21.67 -16.45
CA ILE A 566 11.20 22.22 -17.04
C ILE A 566 11.00 23.61 -16.44
N THR A 567 11.09 24.66 -17.27
CA THR A 567 11.06 26.07 -16.83
C THR A 567 9.74 26.79 -17.15
N ASP A 568 9.02 26.36 -18.17
CA ASP A 568 7.72 26.91 -18.56
C ASP A 568 6.61 26.08 -17.95
N ILE A 569 6.09 26.53 -16.82
CA ILE A 569 5.18 25.75 -15.96
C ILE A 569 3.88 26.54 -15.81
N ASN A 570 2.81 26.05 -16.45
CA ASN A 570 1.47 26.62 -16.44
C ASN A 570 0.48 25.53 -16.00
N LEU A 571 0.12 25.53 -14.72
CA LEU A 571 -0.66 24.47 -14.08
C LEU A 571 -1.99 24.98 -13.54
N PHE A 572 -2.96 24.09 -13.45
CA PHE A 572 -4.14 24.29 -12.63
C PHE A 572 -4.59 22.98 -11.96
N GLU A 573 -5.30 23.12 -10.86
CA GLU A 573 -5.96 22.01 -10.16
C GLU A 573 -7.34 22.43 -9.69
N ILE A 574 -8.34 21.55 -9.91
CA ILE A 574 -9.63 21.63 -9.24
C ILE A 574 -9.65 20.55 -8.17
N GLY A 575 -9.65 20.97 -6.92
CA GLY A 575 -9.58 20.07 -5.77
C GLY A 575 -10.34 20.59 -4.57
N LYS A 576 -10.35 19.83 -3.48
CA LYS A 576 -10.99 20.22 -2.23
C LYS A 576 -9.99 20.79 -1.24
N GLY A 577 -10.39 21.83 -0.54
CA GLY A 577 -9.79 22.35 0.68
C GLY A 577 -10.67 21.99 1.88
N PHE A 578 -10.04 21.69 3.03
CA PHE A 578 -10.72 21.16 4.22
C PHE A 578 -10.45 22.08 5.42
N TYR A 579 -11.43 22.19 6.32
CA TYR A 579 -11.33 23.01 7.52
C TYR A 579 -12.21 22.47 8.65
N ASN A 580 -11.90 22.89 9.86
CA ASN A 580 -12.77 22.74 11.02
C ASN A 580 -13.10 24.13 11.56
N LYS A 581 -14.37 24.44 11.71
CA LYS A 581 -14.84 25.68 12.34
C LYS A 581 -15.81 25.31 13.46
N ASN A 582 -15.42 25.60 14.69
CA ASN A 582 -16.25 25.30 15.88
C ASN A 582 -16.66 23.81 15.96
N ASN A 583 -15.75 22.90 15.73
CA ASN A 583 -15.95 21.45 15.67
C ASN A 583 -16.89 20.97 14.54
N ILE A 584 -17.15 21.82 13.56
CA ILE A 584 -17.86 21.44 12.35
C ILE A 584 -16.84 21.29 11.21
N TYR A 585 -16.67 20.07 10.75
CA TYR A 585 -15.80 19.77 9.62
C TYR A 585 -16.50 20.18 8.32
N GLY A 586 -15.77 20.88 7.48
CA GLY A 586 -16.25 21.33 6.19
C GLY A 586 -15.24 21.12 5.08
N GLU A 587 -15.74 21.07 3.86
CA GLU A 587 -14.94 21.02 2.64
C GLU A 587 -15.45 22.04 1.63
N GLU A 588 -14.53 22.60 0.86
CA GLU A 588 -14.84 23.54 -0.23
C GLU A 588 -14.07 23.14 -1.48
N GLU A 589 -14.77 23.19 -2.60
CA GLU A 589 -14.12 23.01 -3.89
C GLU A 589 -13.39 24.30 -4.29
N ARG A 590 -12.15 24.17 -4.71
CA ARG A 590 -11.26 25.25 -5.09
C ARG A 590 -10.65 25.00 -6.47
N LEU A 591 -10.42 26.06 -7.20
CA LEU A 591 -9.59 26.10 -8.39
C LEU A 591 -8.32 26.86 -8.07
N SER A 592 -7.17 26.27 -8.23
CA SER A 592 -5.90 26.97 -8.13
C SER A 592 -5.15 26.94 -9.45
N ILE A 593 -4.48 28.04 -9.77
CA ILE A 593 -3.66 28.22 -10.98
C ILE A 593 -2.27 28.64 -10.55
N LEU A 594 -1.23 28.05 -11.13
CA LEU A 594 0.16 28.44 -10.94
C LEU A 594 0.83 28.60 -12.32
N MET A 595 1.49 29.73 -12.53
CA MET A 595 2.15 30.04 -13.78
C MET A 595 3.54 30.62 -13.56
N SER A 596 4.52 30.16 -14.36
CA SER A 596 5.90 30.65 -14.35
C SER A 596 6.58 30.38 -15.69
N GLY A 597 7.65 31.14 -16.00
CA GLY A 597 8.38 31.02 -17.26
C GLY A 597 7.68 31.72 -18.43
N ASN A 598 7.52 31.03 -19.53
CA ASN A 598 6.86 31.57 -20.72
C ASN A 598 5.41 31.04 -20.80
N TYR A 599 4.47 31.93 -21.09
CA TYR A 599 3.07 31.55 -21.33
C TYR A 599 2.91 30.88 -22.70
N TYR A 600 3.52 31.48 -23.72
CA TYR A 600 3.68 30.84 -25.03
C TYR A 600 5.02 31.21 -25.65
N HIS A 601 5.49 30.31 -26.51
CA HIS A 601 6.73 30.45 -27.24
C HIS A 601 6.47 30.01 -28.69
N THR A 602 6.41 30.98 -29.57
CA THR A 602 6.23 30.76 -31.05
C THR A 602 7.41 31.39 -31.76
N LEU A 603 7.62 31.02 -33.02
CA LEU A 603 8.67 31.59 -33.88
C LEU A 603 8.53 33.12 -33.92
N GLY A 604 9.52 33.82 -33.34
CA GLY A 604 9.57 35.30 -33.31
C GLY A 604 8.68 35.96 -32.25
N ASN A 605 7.98 35.22 -31.41
CA ASN A 605 7.14 35.82 -30.35
C ASN A 605 7.16 34.98 -29.07
N ILE A 606 7.67 35.59 -27.97
CA ILE A 606 7.72 34.99 -26.63
C ILE A 606 6.95 35.90 -25.68
N ARG A 607 5.95 35.35 -25.00
CA ARG A 607 5.22 36.05 -23.93
C ARG A 607 5.59 35.45 -22.59
N LYS A 608 6.34 36.17 -21.77
CA LYS A 608 6.61 35.78 -20.38
C LYS A 608 5.36 35.89 -19.52
N VAL A 609 5.26 34.98 -18.53
CA VAL A 609 4.20 35.06 -17.54
C VAL A 609 4.42 36.28 -16.66
N ASP A 610 3.39 37.06 -16.53
CA ASP A 610 3.29 38.22 -15.61
C ASP A 610 1.90 38.25 -14.93
N PHE A 611 1.69 39.23 -14.07
CA PHE A 611 0.42 39.42 -13.38
C PHE A 611 -0.78 39.58 -14.34
N TYR A 612 -0.57 40.21 -15.48
CA TYR A 612 -1.65 40.48 -16.45
C TYR A 612 -2.01 39.22 -17.25
N VAL A 613 -1.08 38.32 -17.46
CA VAL A 613 -1.34 37.02 -18.11
C VAL A 613 -2.30 36.20 -17.25
N ILE A 614 -1.94 35.93 -15.99
CA ILE A 614 -2.81 35.15 -15.11
C ILE A 614 -4.14 35.88 -14.82
N LYS A 615 -4.12 37.19 -14.69
CA LYS A 615 -5.34 38.01 -14.54
C LYS A 615 -6.26 37.84 -15.76
N GLY A 616 -5.72 37.89 -16.98
CA GLY A 616 -6.49 37.71 -18.20
C GLY A 616 -7.14 36.33 -18.30
N ILE A 617 -6.45 35.27 -17.85
CA ILE A 617 -6.99 33.90 -17.75
C ILE A 617 -8.16 33.86 -16.76
N VAL A 618 -8.00 34.44 -15.57
CA VAL A 618 -9.06 34.52 -14.57
C VAL A 618 -10.27 35.33 -15.08
N GLU A 619 -10.03 36.46 -15.72
CA GLU A 619 -11.09 37.27 -16.33
C GLU A 619 -11.82 36.50 -17.43
N ARG A 620 -11.09 35.79 -18.28
CA ARG A 620 -11.68 34.92 -19.31
C ARG A 620 -12.56 33.83 -18.72
N LEU A 621 -12.10 33.18 -17.65
CA LEU A 621 -12.87 32.19 -16.89
C LEU A 621 -14.16 32.77 -16.31
N LEU A 622 -14.07 33.90 -15.60
CA LEU A 622 -15.23 34.54 -14.99
C LEU A 622 -16.25 35.01 -16.04
N ASN A 623 -15.76 35.53 -17.17
CA ASN A 623 -16.61 35.90 -18.28
C ASN A 623 -17.30 34.70 -18.92
N TYR A 624 -16.57 33.59 -19.11
CA TYR A 624 -17.11 32.35 -19.65
C TYR A 624 -18.22 31.77 -18.77
N LEU A 625 -18.05 31.87 -17.45
CA LEU A 625 -19.04 31.40 -16.47
C LEU A 625 -20.23 32.37 -16.29
N GLY A 626 -20.26 33.52 -16.98
CA GLY A 626 -21.41 34.45 -16.99
C GLY A 626 -21.36 35.53 -15.89
N TYR A 627 -20.17 35.88 -15.40
CA TYR A 627 -20.00 36.95 -14.38
C TYR A 627 -19.51 38.29 -14.98
N ASN A 628 -19.67 38.49 -16.29
CA ASN A 628 -19.26 39.70 -17.00
C ASN A 628 -19.68 40.99 -16.30
N GLY A 629 -18.70 41.87 -16.03
CA GLY A 629 -18.92 43.20 -15.44
C GLY A 629 -19.34 43.20 -13.97
N ARG A 630 -19.35 42.06 -13.29
CA ARG A 630 -19.73 41.91 -11.87
C ARG A 630 -18.53 41.63 -10.97
N TYR A 631 -17.38 41.25 -11.53
CA TYR A 631 -16.16 41.02 -10.77
C TYR A 631 -15.25 42.25 -10.78
N TYR A 632 -14.43 42.34 -9.74
CA TYR A 632 -13.39 43.35 -9.60
C TYR A 632 -12.24 42.85 -8.72
N PHE A 633 -11.10 43.51 -8.87
CA PHE A 633 -9.87 43.18 -8.12
C PHE A 633 -9.55 44.29 -7.14
N LYS A 634 -9.23 43.91 -5.89
CA LYS A 634 -8.91 44.90 -4.83
C LYS A 634 -7.69 44.48 -4.02
N VAL A 635 -6.77 45.42 -3.82
CA VAL A 635 -5.61 45.23 -2.94
C VAL A 635 -6.06 45.32 -1.48
N MET A 636 -6.60 44.22 -0.95
CA MET A 636 -7.13 44.13 0.41
C MET A 636 -7.22 42.64 0.79
N ASP A 637 -7.04 42.32 2.09
CA ASP A 637 -7.17 40.98 2.67
C ASP A 637 -6.30 39.93 1.95
N LEU A 638 -5.01 40.25 1.80
CA LEU A 638 -4.04 39.40 1.11
C LEU A 638 -3.19 38.58 2.09
N PRO A 639 -2.93 37.31 1.80
CA PRO A 639 -1.96 36.54 2.55
C PRO A 639 -0.55 37.09 2.47
N SER A 640 0.23 36.93 3.54
CA SER A 640 1.63 37.42 3.63
C SER A 640 2.58 36.78 2.63
N GLU A 641 2.24 35.59 2.13
CA GLU A 641 2.99 34.84 1.13
C GLU A 641 2.86 35.42 -0.28
N LEU A 642 1.97 36.41 -0.49
CA LEU A 642 1.82 37.10 -1.76
C LEU A 642 2.51 38.47 -1.71
N HIS A 643 3.04 38.90 -2.86
CA HIS A 643 3.72 40.17 -3.02
C HIS A 643 2.71 41.33 -2.91
N PRO A 644 2.84 42.28 -1.94
CA PRO A 644 1.82 43.29 -1.66
C PRO A 644 1.55 44.22 -2.82
N GLY A 645 2.57 44.51 -3.66
CA GLY A 645 2.44 45.43 -4.81
C GLY A 645 1.99 44.73 -6.10
N VAL A 646 1.87 43.41 -6.14
CA VAL A 646 1.54 42.63 -7.34
C VAL A 646 0.53 41.55 -7.00
N SER A 647 -0.48 41.86 -6.19
CA SER A 647 -1.51 40.94 -5.78
C SER A 647 -2.85 41.65 -5.51
N ALA A 648 -3.93 40.90 -5.63
CA ALA A 648 -5.27 41.36 -5.36
C ALA A 648 -6.20 40.24 -4.88
N SER A 649 -7.21 40.59 -4.11
CA SER A 649 -8.37 39.73 -3.85
C SER A 649 -9.38 39.89 -4.97
N ILE A 650 -10.07 38.82 -5.33
CA ILE A 650 -11.08 38.73 -6.39
C ILE A 650 -12.47 38.79 -5.74
N TYR A 651 -13.31 39.71 -6.21
CA TYR A 651 -14.66 39.90 -5.69
C TYR A 651 -15.70 39.73 -6.82
N ILE A 652 -16.86 39.17 -6.47
CA ILE A 652 -18.09 39.22 -7.28
C ILE A 652 -19.21 39.68 -6.34
N ASP A 653 -19.94 40.74 -6.74
CA ASP A 653 -21.07 41.32 -5.96
C ASP A 653 -20.72 41.53 -4.48
N ASN A 654 -19.53 42.08 -4.19
CA ASN A 654 -18.95 42.29 -2.87
C ASN A 654 -18.59 41.03 -2.06
N LYS A 655 -18.69 39.86 -2.62
CA LYS A 655 -18.18 38.61 -2.00
C LYS A 655 -16.76 38.32 -2.48
N LYS A 656 -15.83 38.14 -1.55
CA LYS A 656 -14.48 37.69 -1.86
C LYS A 656 -14.55 36.21 -2.31
N ILE A 657 -14.19 35.93 -3.56
CA ILE A 657 -14.22 34.57 -4.14
C ILE A 657 -12.83 33.96 -4.27
N GLY A 658 -11.77 34.77 -4.12
CA GLY A 658 -10.42 34.24 -4.29
C GLY A 658 -9.34 35.30 -4.20
N ILE A 659 -8.13 34.89 -4.54
CA ILE A 659 -6.91 35.69 -4.56
C ILE A 659 -6.16 35.49 -5.88
N ILE A 660 -5.36 36.48 -6.25
CA ILE A 660 -4.46 36.41 -7.40
C ILE A 660 -3.21 37.24 -7.09
N GLY A 661 -2.03 36.77 -7.48
CA GLY A 661 -0.83 37.55 -7.26
C GLY A 661 0.47 36.84 -7.57
N LYS A 662 1.56 37.55 -7.38
CA LYS A 662 2.92 37.02 -7.39
C LYS A 662 3.27 36.46 -6.01
N ILE A 663 3.97 35.34 -5.99
CA ILE A 663 4.55 34.80 -4.73
C ILE A 663 5.57 35.81 -4.18
N HIS A 664 5.57 35.97 -2.87
CA HIS A 664 6.48 36.92 -2.20
C HIS A 664 7.94 36.49 -2.31
N PRO A 665 8.90 37.39 -2.53
CA PRO A 665 10.32 37.06 -2.62
C PRO A 665 10.93 36.35 -1.39
N ASN A 666 10.30 36.51 -0.21
CA ASN A 666 10.69 35.75 0.98
C ASN A 666 10.35 34.26 0.92
N VAL A 667 9.41 33.86 0.06
CA VAL A 667 9.04 32.45 -0.16
C VAL A 667 9.90 31.86 -1.27
N THR A 668 9.99 32.56 -2.40
CA THR A 668 10.87 32.16 -3.53
C THR A 668 11.32 33.38 -4.30
N LYS A 669 12.54 33.31 -4.85
CA LYS A 669 13.09 34.35 -5.76
C LYS A 669 12.55 34.23 -7.18
N ASP A 670 11.89 33.12 -7.50
CA ASP A 670 11.35 32.86 -8.83
C ASP A 670 10.12 33.72 -9.12
N ASN A 671 9.90 34.03 -10.39
CA ASN A 671 8.71 34.76 -10.81
C ASN A 671 7.53 33.80 -10.98
N ILE A 672 6.87 33.47 -9.86
CA ILE A 672 5.70 32.60 -9.84
C ILE A 672 4.45 33.44 -9.57
N PHE A 673 3.45 33.24 -10.39
CA PHE A 673 2.13 33.87 -10.26
C PHE A 673 1.09 32.79 -9.97
N VAL A 674 0.23 33.09 -8.99
CA VAL A 674 -0.81 32.16 -8.54
C VAL A 674 -2.18 32.84 -8.48
N SER A 675 -3.21 32.04 -8.64
CA SER A 675 -4.59 32.45 -8.30
C SER A 675 -5.31 31.27 -7.68
N GLU A 676 -6.09 31.52 -6.64
CA GLU A 676 -6.98 30.52 -6.06
C GLU A 676 -8.39 31.07 -5.92
N ILE A 677 -9.39 30.32 -6.39
CA ILE A 677 -10.80 30.66 -6.41
C ILE A 677 -11.60 29.62 -5.67
N ASN A 678 -12.44 30.02 -4.72
CA ASN A 678 -13.42 29.15 -4.07
C ASN A 678 -14.56 28.85 -5.06
N LEU A 679 -14.53 27.67 -5.69
CA LEU A 679 -15.54 27.25 -6.66
C LEU A 679 -16.89 26.97 -6.03
N SER A 680 -16.93 26.47 -4.78
CA SER A 680 -18.18 26.25 -4.05
C SER A 680 -18.94 27.56 -3.86
N LEU A 681 -18.23 28.60 -3.43
CA LEU A 681 -18.80 29.93 -3.30
C LEU A 681 -19.17 30.54 -4.66
N LEU A 682 -18.28 30.41 -5.65
CA LEU A 682 -18.51 30.93 -7.01
C LEU A 682 -19.79 30.33 -7.61
N LYS A 683 -19.97 29.01 -7.54
CA LYS A 683 -21.15 28.30 -8.06
C LYS A 683 -22.45 28.67 -7.33
N SER A 684 -22.36 29.12 -6.08
CA SER A 684 -23.53 29.59 -5.32
C SER A 684 -24.04 30.97 -5.79
N ILE A 685 -23.19 31.72 -6.49
CA ILE A 685 -23.56 33.05 -7.00
C ILE A 685 -24.30 32.90 -8.32
N ARG A 686 -25.51 33.49 -8.41
CA ARG A 686 -26.33 33.42 -9.63
C ARG A 686 -25.58 34.01 -10.82
N THR A 687 -25.49 33.26 -11.91
CA THR A 687 -24.91 33.72 -13.17
C THR A 687 -25.86 34.66 -13.94
N SER A 688 -25.29 35.54 -14.73
CA SER A 688 -26.08 36.33 -15.69
C SER A 688 -26.42 35.49 -16.89
N LYS A 689 -27.66 35.47 -17.31
CA LYS A 689 -28.05 34.83 -18.60
C LYS A 689 -27.35 35.57 -19.75
N MET A 690 -26.65 34.83 -20.57
CA MET A 690 -26.11 35.39 -21.84
C MET A 690 -27.27 35.88 -22.69
N LYS A 691 -27.22 37.16 -23.03
CA LYS A 691 -28.19 37.78 -23.96
C LYS A 691 -27.46 37.97 -25.30
N TYR A 692 -28.06 37.50 -26.34
CA TYR A 692 -27.63 37.84 -27.69
C TYR A 692 -27.65 39.35 -27.87
N LYS A 693 -26.57 39.94 -28.34
CA LYS A 693 -26.47 41.34 -28.74
C LYS A 693 -26.03 41.34 -30.20
N GLU A 694 -26.86 41.95 -31.02
CA GLU A 694 -26.57 42.12 -32.46
C GLU A 694 -25.31 42.95 -32.65
N ILE A 695 -24.44 42.56 -33.55
CA ILE A 695 -23.26 43.34 -33.96
C ILE A 695 -23.75 44.56 -34.70
N SER A 696 -23.25 45.74 -34.31
CA SER A 696 -23.60 46.98 -35.00
C SER A 696 -23.17 46.92 -36.49
N LYS A 697 -24.02 47.41 -37.36
CA LYS A 697 -23.75 47.59 -38.78
C LYS A 697 -23.06 48.92 -39.10
N TYR A 698 -22.94 49.78 -38.07
CA TYR A 698 -22.38 51.11 -38.21
C TYR A 698 -20.98 51.19 -37.56
N PRO A 699 -20.05 51.96 -38.18
CA PRO A 699 -18.69 52.09 -37.64
C PRO A 699 -18.68 52.87 -36.34
N SER A 700 -17.77 52.47 -35.38
CA SER A 700 -17.53 53.22 -34.16
C SER A 700 -16.58 54.41 -34.40
N ILE A 701 -16.77 55.49 -33.64
CA ILE A 701 -15.81 56.62 -33.52
C ILE A 701 -14.95 56.35 -32.27
N SER A 702 -13.61 56.41 -32.44
CA SER A 702 -12.71 56.32 -31.28
C SER A 702 -12.07 57.68 -30.93
N LYS A 703 -11.90 57.96 -29.65
CA LYS A 703 -11.18 59.10 -29.12
C LYS A 703 -10.19 58.68 -28.03
N ASP A 704 -9.00 59.21 -28.09
CA ASP A 704 -7.94 59.01 -27.12
C ASP A 704 -7.88 60.17 -26.13
N VAL A 705 -7.67 59.85 -24.84
CA VAL A 705 -7.47 60.85 -23.77
C VAL A 705 -6.50 60.33 -22.74
N ALA A 706 -5.54 61.13 -22.32
CA ALA A 706 -4.62 60.80 -21.25
C ALA A 706 -4.87 61.73 -20.05
N PHE A 707 -5.13 61.12 -18.92
CA PHE A 707 -5.33 61.86 -17.64
C PHE A 707 -4.11 61.75 -16.76
N LEU A 708 -3.65 62.89 -16.25
CA LEU A 708 -2.66 62.98 -15.20
C LEU A 708 -3.41 62.79 -13.88
N LEU A 709 -3.10 61.71 -13.16
CA LEU A 709 -3.80 61.26 -11.95
C LEU A 709 -2.82 60.99 -10.81
N ARG A 710 -3.28 61.11 -9.57
CA ARG A 710 -2.49 60.62 -8.42
C ARG A 710 -2.28 59.12 -8.51
N ASP A 711 -1.15 58.66 -7.95
CA ASP A 711 -0.72 57.29 -8.00
C ASP A 711 -1.71 56.30 -7.34
N ASP A 712 -2.40 56.71 -6.31
CA ASP A 712 -3.37 55.92 -5.54
C ASP A 712 -4.69 55.70 -6.30
N ILE A 713 -5.01 56.48 -7.34
CA ILE A 713 -6.24 56.32 -8.12
C ILE A 713 -6.07 55.14 -9.11
N THR A 714 -6.92 54.16 -8.99
CA THR A 714 -6.85 52.97 -9.84
C THR A 714 -7.48 53.20 -11.22
N SER A 715 -7.00 52.51 -12.26
CA SER A 715 -7.60 52.56 -13.58
C SER A 715 -9.06 52.11 -13.57
N GLU A 716 -9.44 51.18 -12.71
CA GLU A 716 -10.84 50.74 -12.55
C GLU A 716 -11.77 51.85 -12.05
N GLU A 717 -11.34 52.63 -11.09
CA GLU A 717 -12.13 53.77 -10.59
C GLU A 717 -12.37 54.80 -11.70
N VAL A 718 -11.34 55.07 -12.48
CA VAL A 718 -11.43 55.97 -13.64
C VAL A 718 -12.36 55.41 -14.72
N ILE A 719 -12.22 54.10 -15.06
CA ILE A 719 -13.08 53.44 -16.03
C ILE A 719 -14.54 53.49 -15.58
N LYS A 720 -14.85 53.24 -14.30
CA LYS A 720 -16.21 53.31 -13.77
C LYS A 720 -16.79 54.75 -13.89
N ALA A 721 -15.97 55.78 -13.65
CA ALA A 721 -16.40 57.15 -13.83
C ALA A 721 -16.62 57.51 -15.32
N ILE A 722 -15.68 57.15 -16.18
CA ILE A 722 -15.79 57.31 -17.63
C ILE A 722 -17.08 56.65 -18.15
N LYS A 723 -17.31 55.39 -17.74
CA LYS A 723 -18.50 54.62 -18.20
C LYS A 723 -19.80 55.30 -17.72
N LYS A 724 -19.84 55.79 -16.52
CA LYS A 724 -20.99 56.55 -15.98
C LYS A 724 -21.24 57.83 -16.74
N ALA A 725 -20.21 58.62 -17.06
CA ALA A 725 -20.30 59.88 -17.79
C ALA A 725 -20.64 59.70 -19.28
N GLY A 726 -20.05 58.66 -19.93
CA GLY A 726 -20.20 58.37 -21.36
C GLY A 726 -21.56 57.82 -21.76
N GLY A 727 -22.32 57.28 -20.81
CA GLY A 727 -23.69 56.81 -21.05
C GLY A 727 -23.78 55.66 -22.09
N ARG A 728 -24.93 55.64 -22.86
CA ARG A 728 -25.26 54.52 -23.74
C ARG A 728 -24.39 54.41 -24.99
N LEU A 729 -23.91 55.55 -25.47
CA LEU A 729 -23.13 55.57 -26.73
C LEU A 729 -21.66 55.16 -26.54
N LEU A 730 -21.12 55.16 -25.31
CA LEU A 730 -19.80 54.67 -25.00
C LEU A 730 -19.87 53.15 -24.83
N THR A 731 -19.39 52.40 -25.80
CA THR A 731 -19.53 50.95 -25.87
C THR A 731 -18.29 50.23 -25.34
N LYS A 732 -17.06 50.81 -25.50
CA LYS A 732 -15.80 50.19 -25.10
C LYS A 732 -14.82 51.26 -24.56
N ILE A 733 -14.05 50.85 -23.56
CA ILE A 733 -12.98 51.64 -22.94
C ILE A 733 -11.75 50.74 -22.88
N GLU A 734 -10.65 51.21 -23.43
CA GLU A 734 -9.34 50.51 -23.35
C GLU A 734 -8.33 51.43 -22.65
N VAL A 735 -7.60 50.89 -21.69
CA VAL A 735 -6.39 51.50 -21.17
C VAL A 735 -5.25 51.03 -22.05
N PHE A 736 -4.58 51.94 -22.74
CA PHE A 736 -3.54 51.50 -23.69
C PHE A 736 -2.13 51.99 -23.32
N ASP A 737 -2.02 52.99 -22.39
CA ASP A 737 -0.73 53.43 -21.92
C ASP A 737 -0.76 53.85 -20.45
N LEU A 738 0.35 53.57 -19.74
CA LEU A 738 0.65 54.06 -18.40
C LEU A 738 2.05 54.66 -18.41
N TYR A 739 2.17 55.95 -18.21
CA TYR A 739 3.45 56.62 -18.18
C TYR A 739 3.74 57.22 -16.80
N LYS A 740 4.92 56.89 -16.28
CA LYS A 740 5.56 57.51 -15.12
C LYS A 740 6.99 57.86 -15.46
N GLY A 741 7.36 59.11 -15.48
CA GLY A 741 8.71 59.49 -15.88
C GLY A 741 8.90 60.98 -16.01
N ILE A 742 9.90 61.39 -16.83
CA ILE A 742 10.23 62.79 -17.06
C ILE A 742 9.00 63.54 -17.56
N GLY A 743 8.62 64.62 -16.83
CA GLY A 743 7.42 65.40 -17.19
C GLY A 743 6.13 64.99 -16.46
N THR A 744 6.16 63.99 -15.56
CA THR A 744 5.09 63.68 -14.60
C THR A 744 5.46 64.21 -13.24
N PRO A 745 4.57 64.97 -12.52
CA PRO A 745 4.81 65.40 -11.15
C PRO A 745 5.02 64.21 -10.19
N GLU A 746 5.71 64.46 -9.10
CA GLU A 746 5.93 63.46 -8.06
C GLU A 746 4.60 62.93 -7.51
N ASN A 747 4.46 61.62 -7.28
CA ASN A 747 3.23 60.93 -6.87
C ASN A 747 2.07 61.02 -7.87
N MET A 748 2.37 61.24 -9.15
CA MET A 748 1.38 61.22 -10.23
C MET A 748 1.76 60.27 -11.36
N LYS A 749 0.76 59.80 -12.08
CA LYS A 749 0.87 58.96 -13.25
C LYS A 749 -0.03 59.47 -14.39
N SER A 750 0.39 59.25 -15.61
CA SER A 750 -0.46 59.47 -16.80
C SER A 750 -1.09 58.15 -17.24
N LEU A 751 -2.42 58.11 -17.25
CA LEU A 751 -3.18 56.96 -17.83
C LEU A 751 -3.87 57.39 -19.11
N ALA A 752 -3.60 56.69 -20.16
CA ALA A 752 -4.22 56.92 -21.48
C ALA A 752 -5.35 55.92 -21.78
N PHE A 753 -6.47 56.45 -22.14
CA PHE A 753 -7.68 55.66 -22.47
C PHE A 753 -8.10 55.89 -23.90
N LYS A 754 -8.48 54.79 -24.57
CA LYS A 754 -9.16 54.80 -25.84
C LYS A 754 -10.65 54.52 -25.63
N LEU A 755 -11.50 55.46 -26.05
CA LEU A 755 -12.93 55.46 -25.85
C LEU A 755 -13.61 55.20 -27.18
N TYR A 756 -14.50 54.21 -27.30
CA TYR A 756 -15.22 53.83 -28.48
C TYR A 756 -16.71 54.20 -28.32
N PHE A 757 -17.18 55.03 -29.28
CA PHE A 757 -18.57 55.44 -29.29
C PHE A 757 -19.29 54.85 -30.48
N GLU A 758 -20.49 54.32 -30.26
CA GLU A 758 -21.26 53.60 -31.29
C GLU A 758 -22.77 53.70 -30.98
N ASP A 759 -23.56 53.85 -32.04
CA ASP A 759 -25.01 53.71 -31.99
C ASP A 759 -25.46 52.52 -32.89
N PRO A 760 -26.25 51.56 -32.39
CA PRO A 760 -26.68 50.38 -33.16
C PRO A 760 -27.63 50.77 -34.30
N ASN A 761 -28.16 51.98 -34.33
CA ASN A 761 -29.19 52.40 -35.32
C ASN A 761 -28.69 53.39 -36.37
N LYS A 762 -27.51 54.00 -36.18
CA LYS A 762 -26.98 55.04 -37.13
C LYS A 762 -25.47 55.20 -36.99
N THR A 763 -24.83 55.74 -37.99
CA THR A 763 -23.45 56.23 -37.93
C THR A 763 -23.42 57.52 -37.14
N LEU A 764 -22.56 57.59 -36.09
CA LEU A 764 -22.35 58.76 -35.26
C LEU A 764 -21.53 59.80 -36.05
N THR A 765 -21.81 61.09 -35.75
CA THR A 765 -21.01 62.25 -36.21
C THR A 765 -20.06 62.70 -35.07
N LEU A 766 -19.00 63.45 -35.43
CA LEU A 766 -18.10 64.04 -34.42
C LEU A 766 -18.84 65.02 -33.51
N ASP A 767 -19.79 65.77 -34.04
CA ASP A 767 -20.58 66.73 -33.28
C ASP A 767 -21.48 66.06 -32.23
N GLU A 768 -21.87 64.84 -32.43
CA GLU A 768 -22.64 64.06 -31.47
C GLU A 768 -21.76 63.40 -30.37
N VAL A 769 -20.50 63.10 -30.69
CA VAL A 769 -19.55 62.45 -29.76
C VAL A 769 -18.83 63.45 -28.90
N MET A 770 -18.46 64.64 -29.43
CA MET A 770 -17.66 65.64 -28.72
C MET A 770 -18.29 66.12 -27.40
N PRO A 771 -19.61 66.42 -27.33
CA PRO A 771 -20.21 66.81 -26.04
C PRO A 771 -20.11 65.73 -24.96
N ILE A 772 -20.20 64.47 -25.34
CA ILE A 772 -20.07 63.32 -24.43
C ILE A 772 -18.62 63.17 -23.99
N PHE A 773 -17.68 63.31 -24.94
CA PHE A 773 -16.26 63.24 -24.65
C PHE A 773 -15.79 64.36 -23.70
N GLU A 774 -16.22 65.59 -23.91
CA GLU A 774 -15.96 66.73 -23.05
C GLU A 774 -16.59 66.57 -21.65
N LYS A 775 -17.79 66.04 -21.59
CA LYS A 775 -18.43 65.65 -20.34
C LYS A 775 -17.63 64.62 -19.57
N ILE A 776 -17.09 63.61 -20.22
CA ILE A 776 -16.20 62.60 -19.59
C ILE A 776 -14.97 63.29 -19.03
N ILE A 777 -14.32 64.17 -19.79
CA ILE A 777 -13.14 64.90 -19.33
C ILE A 777 -13.46 65.68 -18.06
N THR A 778 -14.50 66.53 -18.12
CA THR A 778 -14.91 67.38 -17.00
C THR A 778 -15.24 66.59 -15.73
N GLU A 779 -15.94 65.49 -15.89
CA GLU A 779 -16.28 64.64 -14.75
C GLU A 779 -15.03 63.98 -14.11
N ILE A 780 -14.07 63.55 -14.93
CA ILE A 780 -12.83 62.95 -14.41
C ILE A 780 -11.94 63.99 -13.73
N GLU A 781 -11.79 65.17 -14.34
CA GLU A 781 -11.04 66.28 -13.79
C GLU A 781 -11.62 66.71 -12.43
N LYS A 782 -12.95 66.89 -12.37
CA LYS A 782 -13.65 67.30 -11.14
C LYS A 782 -13.58 66.25 -10.04
N LYS A 783 -13.75 64.99 -10.40
CA LYS A 783 -13.85 63.93 -9.40
C LYS A 783 -12.51 63.54 -8.81
N TYR A 784 -11.46 63.52 -9.62
CA TYR A 784 -10.14 63.02 -9.20
C TYR A 784 -9.08 64.12 -9.13
N ASN A 785 -9.47 65.38 -9.32
CA ASN A 785 -8.54 66.49 -9.45
C ASN A 785 -7.44 66.19 -10.49
N ALA A 786 -7.89 65.60 -11.61
CA ALA A 786 -7.03 65.20 -12.71
C ALA A 786 -6.90 66.34 -13.72
N SER A 787 -5.88 66.31 -14.60
CA SER A 787 -5.79 67.19 -15.76
C SER A 787 -5.53 66.34 -17.01
N VAL A 788 -6.07 66.81 -18.13
CA VAL A 788 -5.75 66.20 -19.42
C VAL A 788 -4.29 66.51 -19.77
N ARG A 789 -3.51 65.50 -20.04
CA ARG A 789 -2.14 65.68 -20.53
C ARG A 789 -2.18 66.10 -21.98
N SER A 790 -1.85 67.34 -22.26
CA SER A 790 -1.57 67.82 -23.61
C SER A 790 -0.29 67.18 -24.14
N SER A 791 -0.33 66.64 -25.33
CA SER A 791 0.79 66.01 -26.06
C SER A 791 1.99 66.90 -26.19
#